data_4c92acf0c6ec268182eb02891000c089
#
_entry.id   4c92acf0c6ec268182eb02891000c089
#
_cell.length_a   1.000
_cell.length_b   1.000
_cell.length_c   1.000
_cell.angle_alpha   90.00
_cell.angle_beta   90.00
_cell.angle_gamma   90.00
#
_symmetry.space_group_name_H-M   'P 1'
#
loop_
_entity.id
_entity.type
_entity.pdbx_description
1 polymer ?
#
loop_
_entity_poly.entity_id
_entity_poly.type
_entity_poly.pdbx_seq_one_letter_code
_entity_poly.pdbx_strand_id
1 'polypeptide(L)'
;MHAINGFVFGNLPDLSMCAQKRVAWHLFGMGNEVDVHTAFFHGQILTIRGHRTDVAHIFPATFVTAEMVPQEPGTWLISCQVNSHLRDGMQALYQVKSCSMTPPMNQLTGKVRQYFIEAREILWDYGPMGHDGSTGKNLKEPGSGSDKFFQKSSSRIGGTYWKVRYEAFQDETFQEKVQIEENTHLGILGPVIRAEVGDTIQVIFYNRASQPFSIQPHGVFYEKDYEGTVYNNGSSNLGLVAKPFEKVTYRWTVPSHAGPAAQDPACLTWMYFSAADPIRDTNSGLVGPLLVCKAGALNADGKQKGVDKEFFLLFTVLDENKSWYSNANQATAMLDSRLLSEDVKGFQDSNRMHAINGFLFSNLPRLDMCKGDTVAWHLLGLGTETDVHGVVFQGNTVQLQGMRKSAAMLFPHTFVMAIMQPENPGIFEIYCQAGSHRESGMKAIYNVSQCPGHQPDYHHRYQAARIYYIMAEEVEWDYCPDRSWELEWHNQSEKDSYGHIFLSNQDGLLGSRYKKAVFREYTDGTFKIPRPRTGPEEHLGILGPLLRGEVGDILTVVFKNNASRPYSVHAHGVVESSTGWPLAADPGEVLTYQWNIPERSGPGPNDSACVSWIYYSAVDPIKDMYSGLVGPLTICRKGILEPYGGRSDMDREFALLFLIFDENQSWYLEENVATHGAQEPGRVNLWNETFLESNKMHAINGKLYSNLRGLTMYQGERVAWYMLAMGQDIDLHTIHFHAESFLYRNGESYRADVVDLFPGTFEVVEMVASNPGTWLMHCHVSDHVHAGMETLFTVLSQREHVSTITTITKEIGKASILRNIGEGNVRVLGMWIPVKNMEILASLLIAMSIILLLIALALGGVIWCQHRQRKLRRNRRSILDDSFKLLSLKQ
;
A
#
# COMPACT_ATOMS: atom_id res chain seq x y z
N MET A 1 -27.34 8.34 -4.34
CA MET A 1 -27.39 8.23 -5.83
C MET A 1 -25.97 8.24 -6.34
N HIS A 2 -25.63 7.29 -7.19
CA HIS A 2 -24.27 7.16 -7.75
C HIS A 2 -24.22 7.89 -9.11
N ALA A 3 -23.71 9.14 -9.12
CA ALA A 3 -23.84 10.06 -10.23
C ALA A 3 -22.49 10.54 -10.78
N ILE A 4 -22.43 10.81 -12.08
CA ILE A 4 -21.37 11.56 -12.74
C ILE A 4 -21.89 12.98 -13.00
N ASN A 5 -21.28 13.99 -12.39
CA ASN A 5 -21.72 15.40 -12.47
C ASN A 5 -23.22 15.58 -12.17
N GLY A 6 -23.78 14.80 -11.24
CA GLY A 6 -25.19 14.86 -10.85
C GLY A 6 -26.17 14.12 -11.78
N PHE A 7 -25.66 13.39 -12.79
CA PHE A 7 -26.47 12.60 -13.72
C PHE A 7 -26.22 11.11 -13.53
N VAL A 8 -27.27 10.30 -13.76
CA VAL A 8 -27.23 8.83 -13.68
C VAL A 8 -27.78 8.21 -14.97
N PHE A 9 -27.46 6.93 -15.19
CA PHE A 9 -27.97 6.12 -16.32
C PHE A 9 -27.74 6.75 -17.70
N GLY A 10 -26.55 7.31 -17.94
CA GLY A 10 -26.16 7.85 -19.26
C GLY A 10 -26.79 9.20 -19.61
N ASN A 11 -27.42 9.91 -18.67
CA ASN A 11 -28.11 11.18 -18.93
C ASN A 11 -27.19 12.43 -18.93
N LEU A 12 -25.89 12.29 -18.65
CA LEU A 12 -24.94 13.42 -18.73
C LEU A 12 -24.84 13.88 -20.19
N PRO A 13 -25.19 15.16 -20.53
CA PRO A 13 -25.23 15.64 -21.90
C PRO A 13 -23.86 16.02 -22.43
N ASP A 14 -23.76 16.12 -23.76
CA ASP A 14 -22.76 16.86 -24.53
C ASP A 14 -21.29 16.45 -24.40
N LEU A 15 -20.99 15.24 -23.97
CA LEU A 15 -19.65 14.71 -24.05
C LEU A 15 -19.33 14.28 -25.49
N SER A 16 -18.72 15.18 -26.26
CA SER A 16 -18.35 14.87 -27.64
C SER A 16 -16.95 15.33 -28.01
N MET A 17 -16.25 14.54 -28.80
CA MET A 17 -14.87 14.76 -29.18
C MET A 17 -14.59 14.25 -30.59
N CYS A 18 -13.48 14.67 -31.18
CA CYS A 18 -13.07 14.24 -32.50
C CYS A 18 -12.06 13.07 -32.40
N ALA A 19 -12.22 12.07 -33.25
CA ALA A 19 -11.22 11.01 -33.41
C ALA A 19 -9.83 11.61 -33.72
N GLN A 20 -8.78 10.98 -33.21
CA GLN A 20 -7.36 11.34 -33.37
C GLN A 20 -6.98 12.74 -32.86
N LYS A 21 -7.82 13.37 -32.03
CA LYS A 21 -7.48 14.62 -31.34
C LYS A 21 -7.16 14.29 -29.88
N ARG A 22 -6.21 15.03 -29.30
CA ARG A 22 -5.89 14.90 -27.87
C ARG A 22 -7.03 15.49 -27.04
N VAL A 23 -7.44 14.72 -26.01
CA VAL A 23 -8.46 15.09 -25.04
C VAL A 23 -7.87 14.96 -23.65
N ALA A 24 -8.04 15.96 -22.81
CA ALA A 24 -7.70 15.89 -21.39
C ALA A 24 -8.99 15.69 -20.59
N TRP A 25 -8.98 14.71 -19.73
CA TRP A 25 -10.03 14.43 -18.76
C TRP A 25 -9.55 14.83 -17.38
N HIS A 26 -10.27 15.73 -16.73
CA HIS A 26 -10.03 16.11 -15.33
C HIS A 26 -11.08 15.42 -14.46
N LEU A 27 -10.65 14.37 -13.77
CA LEU A 27 -11.50 13.49 -13.00
C LEU A 27 -11.24 13.74 -11.51
N PHE A 28 -12.30 13.80 -10.71
CA PHE A 28 -12.17 13.92 -9.26
C PHE A 28 -13.35 13.26 -8.55
N GLY A 29 -13.07 12.72 -7.37
CA GLY A 29 -14.01 12.07 -6.48
C GLY A 29 -14.20 12.84 -5.20
N MET A 30 -15.37 12.68 -4.61
CA MET A 30 -15.73 13.22 -3.28
C MET A 30 -16.66 12.21 -2.61
N GLY A 31 -16.64 12.14 -1.29
CA GLY A 31 -17.60 11.33 -0.57
C GLY A 31 -17.07 10.57 0.64
N ASN A 32 -17.60 9.40 0.87
CA ASN A 32 -17.35 8.51 2.01
C ASN A 32 -16.41 7.33 1.64
N GLU A 33 -16.23 6.42 2.58
CA GLU A 33 -15.41 5.20 2.43
C GLU A 33 -15.88 4.27 1.30
N VAL A 34 -17.18 4.29 0.97
CA VAL A 34 -17.78 3.50 -0.13
C VAL A 34 -17.68 4.20 -1.49
N ASP A 35 -17.24 5.47 -1.54
CA ASP A 35 -17.10 6.24 -2.78
C ASP A 35 -15.74 5.94 -3.48
N VAL A 36 -15.48 4.65 -3.65
CA VAL A 36 -14.39 4.13 -4.49
C VAL A 36 -14.89 3.99 -5.90
N HIS A 37 -14.28 4.68 -6.86
CA HIS A 37 -14.72 4.65 -8.24
C HIS A 37 -13.62 4.16 -9.18
N THR A 38 -14.00 3.30 -10.13
CA THR A 38 -13.17 2.89 -11.26
C THR A 38 -13.85 3.32 -12.55
N ALA A 39 -13.46 4.47 -13.07
CA ALA A 39 -14.01 5.01 -14.30
C ALA A 39 -13.37 4.32 -15.52
N PHE A 40 -14.11 3.43 -16.16
CA PHE A 40 -13.72 2.73 -17.38
C PHE A 40 -14.20 3.47 -18.62
N PHE A 41 -13.29 3.72 -19.56
CA PHE A 41 -13.56 4.37 -20.83
C PHE A 41 -13.62 3.31 -21.93
N HIS A 42 -14.82 2.83 -22.23
CA HIS A 42 -15.04 1.76 -23.20
C HIS A 42 -14.42 2.09 -24.56
N GLY A 43 -13.67 1.15 -25.14
CA GLY A 43 -13.07 1.27 -26.47
C GLY A 43 -11.93 2.27 -26.59
N GLN A 44 -11.44 2.85 -25.48
CA GLN A 44 -10.38 3.84 -25.48
C GLN A 44 -9.29 3.50 -24.47
N ILE A 45 -8.11 4.09 -24.69
CA ILE A 45 -6.96 3.96 -23.81
C ILE A 45 -6.54 5.34 -23.34
N LEU A 46 -6.26 5.44 -22.06
CA LEU A 46 -5.82 6.64 -21.36
C LEU A 46 -4.30 6.59 -21.15
N THR A 47 -3.73 7.76 -20.92
CA THR A 47 -2.40 7.90 -20.29
C THR A 47 -2.57 8.71 -19.03
N ILE A 48 -2.24 8.11 -17.89
CA ILE A 48 -2.26 8.76 -16.58
C ILE A 48 -0.83 8.73 -16.03
N ARG A 49 -0.26 9.91 -15.77
CA ARG A 49 1.11 10.01 -15.22
C ARG A 49 2.15 9.20 -16.02
N GLY A 50 2.06 9.25 -17.37
CA GLY A 50 2.98 8.53 -18.25
C GLY A 50 2.71 7.03 -18.43
N HIS A 51 1.76 6.45 -17.71
CA HIS A 51 1.39 5.03 -17.77
C HIS A 51 0.11 4.80 -18.58
N ARG A 52 0.08 3.71 -19.33
CA ARG A 52 -1.09 3.30 -20.11
C ARG A 52 -2.11 2.59 -19.23
N THR A 53 -3.37 3.02 -19.34
CA THR A 53 -4.53 2.43 -18.67
C THR A 53 -5.79 2.67 -19.51
N ASP A 54 -6.90 2.01 -19.23
CA ASP A 54 -8.24 2.35 -19.76
C ASP A 54 -9.23 2.61 -18.62
N VAL A 55 -8.76 2.53 -17.38
CA VAL A 55 -9.49 2.84 -16.17
C VAL A 55 -8.81 3.97 -15.40
N ALA A 56 -9.59 4.79 -14.72
CA ALA A 56 -9.10 5.76 -13.74
C ALA A 56 -9.70 5.44 -12.37
N HIS A 57 -8.83 5.19 -11.39
CA HIS A 57 -9.26 5.01 -10.00
C HIS A 57 -9.40 6.37 -9.33
N ILE A 58 -10.53 6.60 -8.68
CA ILE A 58 -10.91 7.87 -8.07
C ILE A 58 -11.46 7.59 -6.68
N PHE A 59 -10.87 8.24 -5.68
CA PHE A 59 -11.25 8.14 -4.27
C PHE A 59 -11.71 9.50 -3.76
N PRO A 60 -12.29 9.60 -2.57
CA PRO A 60 -12.63 10.91 -1.98
C PRO A 60 -11.43 11.85 -1.99
N ALA A 61 -11.60 13.07 -2.54
CA ALA A 61 -10.55 14.08 -2.76
C ALA A 61 -9.37 13.67 -3.67
N THR A 62 -9.49 12.61 -4.45
CA THR A 62 -8.51 12.26 -5.50
C THR A 62 -8.76 13.07 -6.77
N PHE A 63 -7.70 13.64 -7.32
CA PHE A 63 -7.72 14.46 -8.54
C PHE A 63 -6.79 13.83 -9.58
N VAL A 64 -7.35 13.43 -10.72
CA VAL A 64 -6.62 12.73 -11.77
C VAL A 64 -6.80 13.44 -13.11
N THR A 65 -5.70 13.75 -13.78
CA THR A 65 -5.72 14.17 -15.18
C THR A 65 -5.33 12.99 -16.07
N ALA A 66 -6.24 12.59 -16.95
CA ALA A 66 -6.02 11.53 -17.91
C ALA A 66 -5.99 12.10 -19.33
N GLU A 67 -5.01 11.70 -20.13
CA GLU A 67 -4.91 12.04 -21.54
C GLU A 67 -5.46 10.90 -22.38
N MET A 68 -6.21 11.25 -23.43
CA MET A 68 -6.82 10.32 -24.37
C MET A 68 -6.61 10.79 -25.80
N VAL A 69 -6.38 9.86 -26.72
CA VAL A 69 -6.46 10.08 -28.16
C VAL A 69 -7.49 9.10 -28.71
N PRO A 70 -8.78 9.49 -28.80
CA PRO A 70 -9.84 8.59 -29.25
C PRO A 70 -9.56 8.11 -30.69
N GLN A 71 -9.79 6.81 -30.94
CA GLN A 71 -9.52 6.24 -32.27
C GLN A 71 -10.78 5.99 -33.06
N GLU A 72 -11.67 5.16 -32.57
CA GLU A 72 -12.84 4.69 -33.31
C GLU A 72 -14.03 5.60 -33.09
N PRO A 73 -14.65 6.12 -34.18
CA PRO A 73 -15.90 6.86 -34.10
C PRO A 73 -17.05 5.99 -33.57
N GLY A 74 -17.91 6.59 -32.77
CA GLY A 74 -19.07 5.89 -32.20
C GLY A 74 -19.56 6.55 -30.93
N THR A 75 -20.61 5.97 -30.36
CA THR A 75 -21.10 6.32 -29.02
C THR A 75 -20.60 5.26 -28.02
N TRP A 76 -19.84 5.73 -27.05
CA TRP A 76 -19.15 4.89 -26.07
C TRP A 76 -19.65 5.19 -24.66
N LEU A 77 -19.37 4.29 -23.74
CA LEU A 77 -19.75 4.38 -22.34
C LEU A 77 -18.55 4.77 -21.48
N ILE A 78 -18.75 5.69 -20.52
CA ILE A 78 -17.94 5.82 -19.31
C ILE A 78 -18.79 5.19 -18.21
N SER A 79 -18.25 4.23 -17.49
CA SER A 79 -18.96 3.57 -16.39
C SER A 79 -18.04 3.35 -15.20
N CYS A 80 -18.59 3.48 -14.00
CA CYS A 80 -17.90 2.98 -12.83
C CYS A 80 -18.00 1.45 -12.82
N GLN A 81 -16.87 0.77 -12.65
CA GLN A 81 -16.81 -0.70 -12.66
C GLN A 81 -16.96 -1.33 -11.27
N VAL A 82 -17.18 -0.52 -10.25
CA VAL A 82 -17.63 -0.99 -8.94
C VAL A 82 -19.07 -1.50 -9.07
N ASN A 83 -19.31 -2.75 -8.73
CA ASN A 83 -20.56 -3.47 -9.04
C ASN A 83 -21.85 -2.76 -8.58
N SER A 84 -21.84 -2.20 -7.35
CA SER A 84 -22.97 -1.43 -6.79
C SER A 84 -23.22 -0.14 -7.57
N HIS A 85 -22.15 0.61 -7.88
CA HIS A 85 -22.22 1.88 -8.60
C HIS A 85 -22.67 1.70 -10.05
N LEU A 86 -22.16 0.65 -10.71
CA LEU A 86 -22.56 0.30 -12.08
C LEU A 86 -24.07 -0.02 -12.15
N ARG A 87 -24.55 -0.86 -11.23
CA ARG A 87 -25.97 -1.23 -11.13
C ARG A 87 -26.86 -0.02 -10.88
N ASP A 88 -26.43 0.90 -10.02
CA ASP A 88 -27.19 2.07 -9.59
C ASP A 88 -27.03 3.27 -10.53
N GLY A 89 -26.39 3.06 -11.69
CA GLY A 89 -26.42 3.97 -12.84
C GLY A 89 -25.30 4.99 -12.91
N MET A 90 -24.14 4.76 -12.27
CA MET A 90 -22.97 5.63 -12.44
C MET A 90 -22.33 5.44 -13.82
N GLN A 91 -22.99 6.02 -14.83
CA GLN A 91 -22.68 5.85 -16.23
C GLN A 91 -22.91 7.16 -17.01
N ALA A 92 -22.08 7.43 -18.02
CA ALA A 92 -22.28 8.52 -18.98
C ALA A 92 -21.96 8.05 -20.39
N LEU A 93 -22.64 8.62 -21.38
CA LEU A 93 -22.34 8.40 -22.79
C LEU A 93 -21.44 9.52 -23.32
N TYR A 94 -20.47 9.17 -24.16
CA TYR A 94 -19.67 10.13 -24.91
C TYR A 94 -19.59 9.74 -26.37
N GLN A 95 -19.48 10.75 -27.25
CA GLN A 95 -19.49 10.57 -28.68
C GLN A 95 -18.13 10.91 -29.29
N VAL A 96 -17.52 9.96 -30.01
CA VAL A 96 -16.34 10.19 -30.84
C VAL A 96 -16.80 10.42 -32.28
N LYS A 97 -16.51 11.60 -32.88
CA LYS A 97 -16.92 12.02 -34.20
C LYS A 97 -15.74 11.99 -35.19
N SER A 98 -16.00 11.62 -36.45
CA SER A 98 -15.06 11.85 -37.54
C SER A 98 -15.09 13.30 -37.97
N CYS A 99 -14.17 14.14 -37.46
CA CYS A 99 -14.18 15.60 -37.73
C CYS A 99 -13.31 16.02 -38.93
N SER A 100 -12.51 15.15 -39.48
CA SER A 100 -11.67 15.39 -40.66
C SER A 100 -11.55 14.11 -41.48
N MET A 101 -11.22 14.24 -42.79
CA MET A 101 -10.77 13.07 -43.56
C MET A 101 -9.43 12.63 -42.99
N THR A 102 -9.50 11.75 -42.00
CA THR A 102 -8.32 11.10 -41.44
C THR A 102 -7.91 9.95 -42.34
N PRO A 103 -6.62 9.81 -42.67
CA PRO A 103 -6.16 8.59 -43.32
C PRO A 103 -6.57 7.40 -42.46
N PRO A 104 -6.96 6.27 -43.08
CA PRO A 104 -7.25 5.07 -42.34
C PRO A 104 -6.06 4.72 -41.43
N MET A 105 -6.37 4.24 -40.25
CA MET A 105 -5.37 3.75 -39.28
C MET A 105 -4.34 2.93 -40.05
N ASN A 106 -3.04 3.22 -39.86
CA ASN A 106 -1.96 2.49 -40.52
C ASN A 106 -2.23 0.98 -40.40
N GLN A 107 -2.22 0.29 -41.56
CA GLN A 107 -2.39 -1.17 -41.58
C GLN A 107 -1.42 -1.78 -40.60
N LEU A 108 -1.95 -2.49 -39.61
CA LEU A 108 -1.13 -3.22 -38.65
C LEU A 108 -0.32 -4.26 -39.42
N THR A 109 0.99 -4.28 -39.20
CA THR A 109 1.92 -5.17 -39.92
C THR A 109 2.29 -6.41 -39.09
N GLY A 110 1.72 -6.54 -37.91
CA GLY A 110 1.94 -7.66 -36.99
C GLY A 110 1.20 -8.95 -37.39
N LYS A 111 1.20 -9.89 -36.49
CA LYS A 111 0.56 -11.19 -36.68
C LYS A 111 -0.93 -11.13 -36.36
N VAL A 112 -1.70 -12.00 -36.97
CA VAL A 112 -3.05 -12.35 -36.50
C VAL A 112 -2.90 -13.49 -35.49
N ARG A 113 -3.25 -13.23 -34.23
CA ARG A 113 -3.23 -14.23 -33.15
C ARG A 113 -4.65 -14.75 -32.93
N GLN A 114 -4.85 -16.03 -33.20
CA GLN A 114 -6.16 -16.66 -33.08
C GLN A 114 -6.27 -17.38 -31.73
N TYR A 115 -7.44 -17.23 -31.10
CA TYR A 115 -7.81 -17.89 -29.86
C TYR A 115 -9.19 -18.53 -30.04
N PHE A 116 -9.32 -19.77 -29.60
CA PHE A 116 -10.58 -20.52 -29.61
C PHE A 116 -11.00 -20.69 -28.15
N ILE A 117 -12.00 -19.93 -27.73
CA ILE A 117 -12.43 -19.86 -26.32
C ILE A 117 -13.88 -20.32 -26.22
N GLU A 118 -14.15 -21.22 -25.29
CA GLU A 118 -15.49 -21.75 -24.99
C GLU A 118 -15.93 -21.31 -23.59
N ALA A 119 -17.15 -20.81 -23.44
CA ALA A 119 -17.78 -20.69 -22.12
C ALA A 119 -18.46 -22.01 -21.76
N ARG A 120 -18.04 -22.65 -20.68
CA ARG A 120 -18.55 -23.95 -20.24
C ARG A 120 -18.97 -23.93 -18.79
N GLU A 121 -20.15 -24.49 -18.50
CA GLU A 121 -20.62 -24.71 -17.13
C GLU A 121 -19.84 -25.84 -16.45
N ILE A 122 -19.43 -25.56 -15.20
CA ILE A 122 -18.61 -26.47 -14.40
C ILE A 122 -19.12 -26.52 -12.97
N LEU A 123 -18.82 -27.58 -12.27
CA LEU A 123 -18.97 -27.65 -10.81
C LEU A 123 -17.62 -27.26 -10.20
N TRP A 124 -17.58 -26.15 -9.47
CA TRP A 124 -16.35 -25.57 -8.90
C TRP A 124 -16.29 -25.79 -7.40
N ASP A 125 -15.15 -26.27 -6.90
CA ASP A 125 -14.85 -26.42 -5.47
C ASP A 125 -13.80 -25.39 -5.05
N TYR A 126 -14.14 -24.53 -4.12
CA TYR A 126 -13.29 -23.48 -3.60
C TYR A 126 -12.18 -23.98 -2.65
N GLY A 127 -12.32 -25.19 -2.11
CA GLY A 127 -11.37 -25.81 -1.18
C GLY A 127 -11.10 -27.28 -1.43
N PRO A 128 -10.59 -27.66 -2.65
CA PRO A 128 -10.49 -29.04 -3.07
C PRO A 128 -9.58 -29.93 -2.21
N MET A 129 -8.65 -29.37 -1.43
CA MET A 129 -7.81 -30.12 -0.49
C MET A 129 -8.56 -30.53 0.78
N GLY A 130 -9.70 -29.89 1.09
CA GLY A 130 -10.48 -30.16 2.30
C GLY A 130 -9.86 -29.63 3.60
N HIS A 131 -8.68 -29.03 3.53
CA HIS A 131 -7.98 -28.40 4.66
C HIS A 131 -7.32 -27.10 4.23
N ASP A 132 -7.06 -26.23 5.19
CA ASP A 132 -6.28 -25.01 4.98
C ASP A 132 -4.82 -25.40 4.65
N GLY A 133 -4.35 -24.99 3.47
CA GLY A 133 -3.01 -25.34 2.99
C GLY A 133 -1.85 -24.77 3.80
N SER A 134 -2.09 -23.70 4.57
CA SER A 134 -1.07 -23.08 5.43
C SER A 134 -1.04 -23.67 6.83
N THR A 135 -2.19 -24.00 7.42
CA THR A 135 -2.29 -24.49 8.80
C THR A 135 -2.55 -25.98 8.93
N GLY A 136 -3.00 -26.64 7.86
CA GLY A 136 -3.40 -28.04 7.85
C GLY A 136 -4.74 -28.32 8.55
N LYS A 137 -5.45 -27.32 9.06
CA LYS A 137 -6.76 -27.47 9.73
C LYS A 137 -7.84 -27.85 8.74
N ASN A 138 -8.77 -28.71 9.15
CA ASN A 138 -9.91 -29.10 8.33
C ASN A 138 -10.84 -27.90 8.09
N LEU A 139 -11.23 -27.64 6.83
CA LEU A 139 -12.08 -26.53 6.45
C LEU A 139 -13.51 -26.61 7.02
N LYS A 140 -13.95 -27.80 7.43
CA LYS A 140 -15.27 -28.04 8.01
C LYS A 140 -15.25 -28.17 9.55
N GLU A 141 -14.11 -27.90 10.18
CA GLU A 141 -13.99 -27.96 11.64
C GLU A 141 -14.84 -26.84 12.28
N PRO A 142 -15.77 -27.15 13.17
CA PRO A 142 -16.62 -26.16 13.81
C PRO A 142 -15.80 -25.11 14.56
N GLY A 143 -16.10 -23.84 14.34
CA GLY A 143 -15.40 -22.71 14.95
C GLY A 143 -14.02 -22.38 14.33
N SER A 144 -13.68 -22.99 13.19
CA SER A 144 -12.43 -22.69 12.45
C SER A 144 -12.49 -21.36 11.67
N GLY A 145 -13.69 -20.75 11.56
CA GLY A 145 -13.93 -19.59 10.69
C GLY A 145 -14.11 -19.99 9.21
N SER A 146 -13.51 -21.08 8.75
CA SER A 146 -13.75 -21.64 7.41
C SER A 146 -15.02 -22.47 7.32
N ASP A 147 -15.51 -22.96 8.45
CA ASP A 147 -16.73 -23.78 8.54
C ASP A 147 -17.98 -23.08 7.96
N LYS A 148 -18.09 -21.76 8.13
CA LYS A 148 -19.19 -20.96 7.57
C LYS A 148 -19.29 -21.08 6.03
N PHE A 149 -18.17 -21.31 5.33
CA PHE A 149 -18.11 -21.44 3.87
C PHE A 149 -18.20 -22.90 3.40
N PHE A 150 -17.66 -23.84 4.17
CA PHE A 150 -17.48 -25.23 3.72
C PHE A 150 -18.38 -26.24 4.39
N GLN A 151 -18.96 -25.91 5.55
CA GLN A 151 -19.90 -26.82 6.23
C GLN A 151 -21.24 -26.79 5.55
N LYS A 152 -21.61 -27.88 4.88
CA LYS A 152 -22.94 -28.06 4.28
C LYS A 152 -23.97 -28.34 5.36
N SER A 153 -25.13 -27.64 5.31
CA SER A 153 -26.26 -27.84 6.21
C SER A 153 -27.59 -27.54 5.50
N SER A 154 -28.72 -27.65 6.21
CA SER A 154 -30.04 -27.22 5.70
C SER A 154 -30.16 -25.70 5.47
N SER A 155 -29.17 -24.88 5.95
CA SER A 155 -29.13 -23.42 5.77
C SER A 155 -27.85 -22.95 5.10
N ARG A 156 -26.94 -23.84 4.66
CA ARG A 156 -25.67 -23.50 4.02
C ARG A 156 -25.39 -24.43 2.83
N ILE A 157 -24.91 -23.84 1.73
CA ILE A 157 -24.59 -24.57 0.49
C ILE A 157 -23.30 -25.39 0.66
N GLY A 158 -22.30 -24.82 1.32
CA GLY A 158 -20.96 -25.37 1.40
C GLY A 158 -20.03 -24.81 0.29
N GLY A 159 -18.83 -25.38 0.13
CA GLY A 159 -17.77 -24.82 -0.72
C GLY A 159 -17.84 -25.13 -2.22
N THR A 160 -18.94 -25.78 -2.70
CA THR A 160 -19.03 -26.27 -4.09
C THR A 160 -20.23 -25.65 -4.81
N TYR A 161 -20.01 -25.05 -5.98
CA TYR A 161 -21.01 -24.26 -6.71
C TYR A 161 -20.99 -24.55 -8.22
N TRP A 162 -22.14 -24.55 -8.87
CA TRP A 162 -22.22 -24.41 -10.31
C TRP A 162 -21.74 -23.05 -10.73
N LYS A 163 -20.81 -23.01 -11.71
CA LYS A 163 -20.20 -21.80 -12.28
C LYS A 163 -20.02 -21.97 -13.78
N VAL A 164 -19.50 -20.97 -14.42
CA VAL A 164 -19.09 -21.00 -15.83
C VAL A 164 -17.66 -20.50 -15.96
N ARG A 165 -16.87 -21.10 -16.86
CA ARG A 165 -15.46 -20.72 -17.07
C ARG A 165 -15.14 -20.65 -18.55
N TYR A 166 -14.24 -19.74 -18.92
CA TYR A 166 -13.61 -19.74 -20.23
C TYR A 166 -12.56 -20.84 -20.33
N GLU A 167 -12.63 -21.65 -21.38
CA GLU A 167 -11.68 -22.71 -21.66
C GLU A 167 -11.09 -22.56 -23.06
N ALA A 168 -9.76 -22.80 -23.22
CA ALA A 168 -9.08 -22.71 -24.51
C ALA A 168 -9.11 -24.05 -25.26
N PHE A 169 -9.27 -23.94 -26.57
CA PHE A 169 -9.22 -25.07 -27.51
C PHE A 169 -8.16 -24.86 -28.59
N GLN A 170 -7.71 -25.95 -29.25
CA GLN A 170 -6.66 -25.86 -30.25
C GLN A 170 -7.14 -25.25 -31.56
N ASP A 171 -8.41 -25.47 -31.93
CA ASP A 171 -8.99 -25.02 -33.18
C ASP A 171 -10.51 -24.74 -33.08
N GLU A 172 -11.11 -24.34 -34.20
CA GLU A 172 -12.54 -23.98 -34.32
C GLU A 172 -13.51 -25.17 -34.17
N THR A 173 -13.01 -26.41 -34.12
CA THR A 173 -13.84 -27.59 -33.88
C THR A 173 -14.24 -27.73 -32.41
N PHE A 174 -13.49 -27.10 -31.51
CA PHE A 174 -13.68 -27.17 -30.04
C PHE A 174 -13.70 -28.62 -29.53
N GLN A 175 -12.83 -29.50 -30.09
CA GLN A 175 -12.72 -30.88 -29.66
C GLN A 175 -11.57 -31.11 -28.67
N GLU A 176 -10.41 -30.53 -28.95
CA GLU A 176 -9.21 -30.71 -28.14
C GLU A 176 -8.90 -29.45 -27.32
N LYS A 177 -8.90 -29.61 -25.98
CA LYS A 177 -8.54 -28.54 -25.05
C LYS A 177 -7.03 -28.26 -25.09
N VAL A 178 -6.65 -27.02 -25.00
CA VAL A 178 -5.26 -26.66 -24.75
C VAL A 178 -4.92 -27.00 -23.30
N GLN A 179 -3.97 -27.93 -23.11
CA GLN A 179 -3.45 -28.29 -21.80
C GLN A 179 -2.06 -27.69 -21.67
N ILE A 180 -1.89 -26.84 -20.67
CA ILE A 180 -0.58 -26.24 -20.31
C ILE A 180 -0.38 -26.52 -18.81
N GLU A 181 0.53 -27.44 -18.50
CA GLU A 181 0.82 -27.85 -17.10
C GLU A 181 1.24 -26.64 -16.22
N GLU A 182 1.94 -25.68 -16.81
CA GLU A 182 2.37 -24.46 -16.11
C GLU A 182 1.20 -23.53 -15.69
N ASN A 183 0.00 -23.71 -16.27
CA ASN A 183 -1.16 -22.87 -16.02
C ASN A 183 -2.15 -23.43 -14.97
N THR A 184 -1.74 -24.40 -14.17
CA THR A 184 -2.61 -24.97 -13.12
C THR A 184 -3.03 -23.92 -12.08
N HIS A 185 -2.22 -22.87 -11.87
CA HIS A 185 -2.51 -21.77 -10.98
C HIS A 185 -3.64 -20.84 -11.45
N LEU A 186 -4.05 -20.89 -12.73
CA LEU A 186 -5.13 -20.04 -13.24
C LEU A 186 -6.49 -20.32 -12.57
N GLY A 187 -6.72 -21.56 -12.12
CA GLY A 187 -7.96 -21.89 -11.39
C GLY A 187 -9.22 -21.58 -12.19
N ILE A 188 -10.05 -20.65 -11.68
CA ILE A 188 -11.28 -20.20 -12.35
C ILE A 188 -11.02 -19.30 -13.55
N LEU A 189 -9.83 -18.66 -13.63
CA LEU A 189 -9.48 -17.79 -14.74
C LEU A 189 -9.50 -18.52 -16.08
N GLY A 190 -9.95 -17.81 -17.11
CA GLY A 190 -9.80 -18.22 -18.50
C GLY A 190 -8.35 -18.23 -18.99
N PRO A 191 -8.11 -18.67 -20.24
CA PRO A 191 -6.77 -18.72 -20.81
C PRO A 191 -6.13 -17.34 -20.95
N VAL A 192 -4.79 -17.28 -20.85
CA VAL A 192 -4.04 -16.03 -21.07
C VAL A 192 -4.02 -15.69 -22.54
N ILE A 193 -4.65 -14.56 -22.92
CA ILE A 193 -4.54 -13.97 -24.26
C ILE A 193 -3.29 -13.10 -24.30
N ARG A 194 -2.43 -13.25 -25.32
CA ARG A 194 -1.14 -12.54 -25.45
C ARG A 194 -1.01 -11.89 -26.80
N ALA A 195 -0.58 -10.62 -26.86
CA ALA A 195 -0.33 -9.91 -28.09
C ALA A 195 0.83 -8.93 -27.95
N GLU A 196 1.41 -8.57 -29.10
CA GLU A 196 2.41 -7.51 -29.21
C GLU A 196 1.85 -6.33 -29.99
N VAL A 197 2.46 -5.18 -29.78
CA VAL A 197 2.16 -3.98 -30.61
C VAL A 197 2.32 -4.31 -32.09
N GLY A 198 1.30 -3.99 -32.87
CA GLY A 198 1.19 -4.30 -34.29
C GLY A 198 0.31 -5.52 -34.59
N ASP A 199 -0.02 -6.35 -33.61
CA ASP A 199 -0.83 -7.55 -33.78
C ASP A 199 -2.33 -7.25 -33.88
N THR A 200 -3.05 -8.19 -34.48
CA THR A 200 -4.51 -8.33 -34.41
C THR A 200 -4.85 -9.57 -33.61
N ILE A 201 -5.72 -9.45 -32.62
CA ILE A 201 -6.26 -10.56 -31.83
C ILE A 201 -7.61 -10.95 -32.45
N GLN A 202 -7.77 -12.22 -32.76
CA GLN A 202 -9.02 -12.79 -33.23
C GLN A 202 -9.48 -13.87 -32.26
N VAL A 203 -10.61 -13.65 -31.56
CA VAL A 203 -11.18 -14.60 -30.63
C VAL A 203 -12.43 -15.23 -31.22
N ILE A 204 -12.36 -16.51 -31.54
CA ILE A 204 -13.51 -17.31 -31.93
C ILE A 204 -14.11 -17.83 -30.63
N PHE A 205 -15.24 -17.28 -30.24
CA PHE A 205 -15.92 -17.57 -28.98
C PHE A 205 -17.12 -18.48 -29.19
N TYR A 206 -17.18 -19.58 -28.47
CA TYR A 206 -18.31 -20.49 -28.46
C TYR A 206 -18.98 -20.50 -27.09
N ASN A 207 -20.22 -20.01 -27.02
CA ASN A 207 -21.02 -20.08 -25.80
C ASN A 207 -21.72 -21.45 -25.71
N ARG A 208 -21.20 -22.32 -24.86
CA ARG A 208 -21.80 -23.64 -24.59
C ARG A 208 -22.57 -23.70 -23.28
N ALA A 209 -22.76 -22.56 -22.64
CA ALA A 209 -23.51 -22.42 -21.40
C ALA A 209 -24.99 -22.08 -21.65
N SER A 210 -25.78 -22.06 -20.60
CA SER A 210 -27.25 -21.86 -20.64
C SER A 210 -27.68 -20.38 -20.71
N GLN A 211 -26.75 -19.43 -20.44
CA GLN A 211 -27.03 -17.99 -20.47
C GLN A 211 -26.30 -17.30 -21.63
N PRO A 212 -26.79 -16.15 -22.11
CA PRO A 212 -26.05 -15.36 -23.10
C PRO A 212 -24.79 -14.74 -22.45
N PHE A 213 -23.64 -14.87 -23.14
CA PHE A 213 -22.36 -14.37 -22.66
C PHE A 213 -21.59 -13.67 -23.77
N SER A 214 -20.58 -12.89 -23.38
CA SER A 214 -19.71 -12.16 -24.30
C SER A 214 -18.24 -12.23 -23.88
N ILE A 215 -17.37 -11.57 -24.63
CA ILE A 215 -16.00 -11.26 -24.21
C ILE A 215 -15.74 -9.79 -24.50
N GLN A 216 -15.53 -8.99 -23.45
CA GLN A 216 -15.07 -7.61 -23.50
C GLN A 216 -13.63 -7.53 -23.01
N PRO A 217 -12.69 -6.99 -23.80
CA PRO A 217 -11.31 -6.82 -23.39
C PRO A 217 -11.06 -5.43 -22.79
N HIS A 218 -10.07 -5.34 -21.92
CA HIS A 218 -9.37 -4.13 -21.56
C HIS A 218 -8.09 -3.97 -22.38
N GLY A 219 -7.59 -2.74 -22.53
CA GLY A 219 -6.26 -2.43 -23.03
C GLY A 219 -6.01 -2.64 -24.52
N VAL A 220 -7.03 -2.85 -25.32
CA VAL A 220 -6.95 -3.00 -26.78
C VAL A 220 -8.02 -2.18 -27.48
N PHE A 221 -7.88 -1.94 -28.79
CA PHE A 221 -8.88 -1.24 -29.60
C PHE A 221 -9.75 -2.20 -30.39
N TYR A 222 -11.00 -1.83 -30.58
CA TYR A 222 -11.99 -2.58 -31.33
C TYR A 222 -13.04 -1.67 -31.92
N GLU A 223 -13.61 -2.07 -33.05
CA GLU A 223 -14.79 -1.43 -33.62
C GLU A 223 -16.00 -1.66 -32.70
N LYS A 224 -16.97 -0.76 -32.75
CA LYS A 224 -18.14 -0.78 -31.85
C LYS A 224 -18.86 -2.14 -31.81
N ASP A 225 -18.93 -2.83 -32.95
CA ASP A 225 -19.59 -4.12 -33.05
C ASP A 225 -18.90 -5.25 -32.26
N TYR A 226 -17.60 -5.09 -31.91
CA TYR A 226 -16.80 -6.08 -31.18
C TYR A 226 -16.61 -5.75 -29.70
N GLU A 227 -17.41 -4.84 -29.15
CA GLU A 227 -17.28 -4.39 -27.76
C GLU A 227 -17.67 -5.48 -26.73
N GLY A 228 -18.73 -6.24 -27.02
CA GLY A 228 -19.22 -7.27 -26.09
C GLY A 228 -20.12 -6.77 -24.96
N THR A 229 -20.48 -5.48 -24.95
CA THR A 229 -21.34 -4.86 -23.93
C THR A 229 -22.71 -4.49 -24.52
N VAL A 230 -23.77 -4.63 -23.73
CA VAL A 230 -25.16 -4.28 -24.10
C VAL A 230 -25.50 -2.86 -23.62
N TYR A 231 -25.92 -2.00 -24.55
CA TYR A 231 -26.42 -0.66 -24.23
C TYR A 231 -27.96 -0.65 -24.29
N ASN A 232 -28.62 -0.34 -23.21
CA ASN A 232 -30.08 -0.25 -23.13
C ASN A 232 -30.64 1.13 -23.53
N ASN A 233 -30.05 1.78 -24.52
CA ASN A 233 -30.40 3.12 -24.98
C ASN A 233 -31.38 3.15 -26.18
N GLY A 234 -32.02 2.03 -26.48
CA GLY A 234 -32.92 1.88 -27.63
C GLY A 234 -32.19 1.80 -28.97
N SER A 235 -30.85 1.79 -29.02
CA SER A 235 -30.09 1.53 -30.25
C SER A 235 -30.15 0.05 -30.61
N SER A 236 -30.21 -0.22 -31.91
CA SER A 236 -30.21 -1.61 -32.43
C SER A 236 -28.85 -2.31 -32.35
N ASN A 237 -27.79 -1.60 -31.99
CA ASN A 237 -26.46 -2.15 -31.81
C ASN A 237 -26.35 -2.72 -30.40
N LEU A 238 -26.89 -3.91 -30.23
CA LEU A 238 -26.50 -4.83 -29.17
C LEU A 238 -25.05 -5.22 -29.47
N GLY A 239 -24.09 -4.91 -28.64
CA GLY A 239 -22.73 -5.43 -28.79
C GLY A 239 -22.74 -6.95 -29.01
N LEU A 240 -21.68 -7.49 -29.57
CA LEU A 240 -21.62 -8.91 -29.95
C LEU A 240 -21.74 -9.81 -28.71
N VAL A 241 -22.93 -10.33 -28.45
CA VAL A 241 -23.23 -11.24 -27.34
C VAL A 241 -23.66 -12.59 -27.95
N ALA A 242 -22.94 -13.66 -27.58
CA ALA A 242 -23.27 -15.01 -28.02
C ALA A 242 -24.43 -15.59 -27.19
N LYS A 243 -25.52 -15.99 -27.86
CA LYS A 243 -26.58 -16.77 -27.23
C LYS A 243 -26.10 -18.18 -26.87
N PRO A 244 -26.82 -18.92 -26.04
CA PRO A 244 -26.54 -20.33 -25.79
C PRO A 244 -26.36 -21.12 -27.12
N PHE A 245 -25.22 -21.86 -27.20
CA PHE A 245 -24.79 -22.65 -28.35
C PHE A 245 -24.48 -21.83 -29.62
N GLU A 246 -24.24 -20.55 -29.52
CA GLU A 246 -23.82 -19.69 -30.62
C GLU A 246 -22.29 -19.49 -30.63
N LYS A 247 -21.74 -19.40 -31.87
CA LYS A 247 -20.34 -18.98 -32.07
C LYS A 247 -20.31 -17.57 -32.62
N VAL A 248 -19.45 -16.74 -32.05
CA VAL A 248 -19.19 -15.37 -32.50
C VAL A 248 -17.68 -15.12 -32.61
N THR A 249 -17.29 -14.14 -33.42
CA THR A 249 -15.87 -13.82 -33.62
C THR A 249 -15.63 -12.36 -33.25
N TYR A 250 -14.76 -12.12 -32.29
CA TYR A 250 -14.26 -10.81 -31.92
C TYR A 250 -12.96 -10.51 -32.65
N ARG A 251 -12.74 -9.26 -32.97
CA ARG A 251 -11.51 -8.78 -33.61
C ARG A 251 -11.04 -7.52 -32.89
N TRP A 252 -9.86 -7.60 -32.31
CA TRP A 252 -9.24 -6.51 -31.55
C TRP A 252 -7.88 -6.16 -32.14
N THR A 253 -7.49 -4.90 -32.04
CA THR A 253 -6.23 -4.39 -32.62
C THR A 253 -5.33 -3.82 -31.53
N VAL A 254 -4.02 -3.97 -31.73
CA VAL A 254 -2.99 -3.51 -30.78
C VAL A 254 -2.07 -2.49 -31.47
N PRO A 255 -2.55 -1.26 -31.77
CA PRO A 255 -1.68 -0.23 -32.31
C PRO A 255 -0.67 0.26 -31.27
N SER A 256 0.32 1.06 -31.69
CA SER A 256 1.42 1.53 -30.81
C SER A 256 0.95 2.24 -29.53
N HIS A 257 -0.18 2.92 -29.57
CA HIS A 257 -0.75 3.61 -28.42
C HIS A 257 -1.63 2.74 -27.53
N ALA A 258 -1.89 1.47 -27.90
CA ALA A 258 -2.41 0.45 -27.00
C ALA A 258 -1.29 -0.28 -26.23
N GLY A 259 -0.08 -0.25 -26.75
CA GLY A 259 1.05 -0.87 -26.10
C GLY A 259 1.65 -0.05 -24.97
N PRO A 260 2.62 -0.65 -24.25
CA PRO A 260 3.30 0.00 -23.14
C PRO A 260 3.95 1.33 -23.53
N ALA A 261 3.77 2.36 -22.73
CA ALA A 261 4.43 3.65 -22.83
C ALA A 261 5.95 3.53 -22.48
N ALA A 262 6.67 4.66 -22.51
CA ALA A 262 8.11 4.67 -22.24
C ALA A 262 8.44 4.22 -20.79
N GLN A 263 7.60 4.61 -19.85
CA GLN A 263 7.77 4.31 -18.42
C GLN A 263 7.13 2.97 -18.01
N ASP A 264 6.30 2.42 -18.86
CA ASP A 264 5.69 1.11 -18.63
C ASP A 264 6.71 -0.03 -18.80
N PRO A 265 6.50 -1.15 -18.11
CA PRO A 265 7.26 -2.37 -18.33
C PRO A 265 7.12 -2.87 -19.78
N ALA A 266 7.84 -3.93 -20.15
CA ALA A 266 7.79 -4.49 -21.49
C ALA A 266 6.41 -5.02 -21.89
N CYS A 267 5.61 -5.44 -20.93
CA CYS A 267 4.25 -5.93 -21.10
C CYS A 267 3.30 -5.29 -20.08
N LEU A 268 2.06 -5.03 -20.49
CA LEU A 268 0.98 -4.55 -19.63
C LEU A 268 0.02 -5.69 -19.33
N THR A 269 -0.37 -5.79 -18.07
CA THR A 269 -1.41 -6.69 -17.61
C THR A 269 -2.77 -6.06 -17.84
N TRP A 270 -3.68 -6.83 -18.44
CA TRP A 270 -5.08 -6.49 -18.65
C TRP A 270 -5.94 -7.71 -18.34
N MET A 271 -7.25 -7.55 -18.47
CA MET A 271 -8.18 -8.68 -18.42
C MET A 271 -9.22 -8.59 -19.52
N TYR A 272 -9.91 -9.70 -19.73
CA TYR A 272 -11.15 -9.77 -20.48
C TYR A 272 -12.22 -10.47 -19.62
N PHE A 273 -13.46 -10.10 -19.81
CA PHE A 273 -14.58 -10.61 -19.02
C PHE A 273 -15.86 -10.61 -19.84
N SER A 274 -16.90 -11.30 -19.37
CA SER A 274 -18.22 -11.20 -19.99
C SER A 274 -18.96 -9.95 -19.48
N ALA A 275 -19.49 -9.17 -20.40
CA ALA A 275 -20.18 -7.91 -20.17
C ALA A 275 -21.62 -7.88 -20.72
N ALA A 276 -22.21 -9.03 -20.97
CA ALA A 276 -23.64 -9.16 -21.27
C ALA A 276 -24.48 -8.75 -20.03
N ASP A 277 -24.12 -9.23 -18.84
CA ASP A 277 -24.51 -8.74 -17.51
C ASP A 277 -23.25 -8.76 -16.65
N PRO A 278 -22.44 -7.67 -16.62
CA PRO A 278 -21.09 -7.71 -16.04
C PRO A 278 -21.07 -8.18 -14.59
N ILE A 279 -22.10 -7.91 -13.81
CA ILE A 279 -22.16 -8.30 -12.39
C ILE A 279 -22.43 -9.81 -12.26
N ARG A 280 -23.45 -10.34 -12.95
CA ARG A 280 -23.76 -11.76 -12.88
C ARG A 280 -22.74 -12.63 -13.57
N ASP A 281 -22.21 -12.18 -14.72
CA ASP A 281 -21.25 -12.93 -15.53
C ASP A 281 -19.93 -13.12 -14.80
N THR A 282 -19.38 -12.06 -14.16
CA THR A 282 -18.12 -12.14 -13.43
C THR A 282 -18.27 -12.93 -12.13
N ASN A 283 -19.37 -12.76 -11.38
CA ASN A 283 -19.66 -13.59 -10.22
C ASN A 283 -19.94 -15.06 -10.58
N SER A 284 -20.36 -15.33 -11.82
CA SER A 284 -20.47 -16.71 -12.33
C SER A 284 -19.14 -17.34 -12.74
N GLY A 285 -18.05 -16.52 -12.98
CA GLY A 285 -16.69 -16.98 -13.21
C GLY A 285 -16.08 -16.59 -14.57
N LEU A 286 -16.75 -15.74 -15.37
CA LEU A 286 -16.30 -15.40 -16.74
C LEU A 286 -15.32 -14.22 -16.74
N VAL A 287 -14.07 -14.50 -16.42
CA VAL A 287 -12.94 -13.57 -16.42
C VAL A 287 -11.66 -14.28 -16.83
N GLY A 288 -10.76 -13.57 -17.52
CA GLY A 288 -9.45 -14.11 -17.92
C GLY A 288 -8.41 -13.01 -18.13
N PRO A 289 -7.11 -13.33 -18.06
CA PRO A 289 -6.02 -12.37 -18.22
C PRO A 289 -5.69 -12.10 -19.69
N LEU A 290 -5.35 -10.85 -19.99
CA LEU A 290 -4.84 -10.40 -21.28
C LEU A 290 -3.50 -9.69 -21.08
N LEU A 291 -2.49 -10.00 -21.90
CA LEU A 291 -1.17 -9.42 -21.87
C LEU A 291 -0.85 -8.72 -23.18
N VAL A 292 -0.55 -7.41 -23.11
CA VAL A 292 -0.17 -6.59 -24.26
C VAL A 292 1.27 -6.13 -24.11
N CYS A 293 2.14 -6.51 -25.04
CA CYS A 293 3.58 -6.31 -24.95
C CYS A 293 4.12 -5.37 -26.05
N LYS A 294 5.29 -4.77 -25.78
CA LYS A 294 6.08 -4.08 -26.81
C LYS A 294 6.42 -5.06 -27.93
N ALA A 295 6.54 -4.56 -29.15
CA ALA A 295 6.95 -5.38 -30.30
C ALA A 295 8.28 -6.10 -30.03
N GLY A 296 8.30 -7.41 -30.22
CA GLY A 296 9.47 -8.27 -29.98
C GLY A 296 9.73 -8.64 -28.51
N ALA A 297 8.83 -8.31 -27.59
CA ALA A 297 8.97 -8.64 -26.16
C ALA A 297 8.55 -10.08 -25.82
N LEU A 298 7.80 -10.75 -26.70
CA LEU A 298 7.49 -12.18 -26.57
C LEU A 298 8.49 -13.05 -27.30
N ASN A 299 8.74 -14.25 -26.78
CA ASN A 299 9.53 -15.28 -27.46
C ASN A 299 8.67 -16.09 -28.44
N ALA A 300 9.23 -17.12 -29.06
CA ALA A 300 8.52 -17.96 -30.03
C ALA A 300 7.32 -18.72 -29.41
N ASP A 301 7.41 -19.06 -28.14
CA ASP A 301 6.37 -19.77 -27.37
C ASP A 301 5.32 -18.81 -26.78
N GLY A 302 5.44 -17.50 -27.07
CA GLY A 302 4.53 -16.47 -26.57
C GLY A 302 4.77 -16.05 -25.11
N LYS A 303 5.87 -16.48 -24.48
CA LYS A 303 6.26 -16.05 -23.12
C LYS A 303 7.04 -14.74 -23.15
N GLN A 304 6.95 -13.97 -22.10
CA GLN A 304 7.65 -12.70 -21.94
C GLN A 304 9.18 -12.93 -21.84
N LYS A 305 9.96 -12.21 -22.63
CA LYS A 305 11.42 -12.23 -22.57
C LYS A 305 11.94 -11.56 -21.29
N GLY A 306 12.97 -12.16 -20.69
CA GLY A 306 13.60 -11.63 -19.47
C GLY A 306 12.80 -11.92 -18.21
N VAL A 307 11.82 -12.81 -18.28
CA VAL A 307 11.02 -13.30 -17.16
C VAL A 307 11.16 -14.82 -17.12
N ASP A 308 11.51 -15.35 -15.96
CA ASP A 308 11.71 -16.80 -15.78
C ASP A 308 10.39 -17.50 -15.41
N LYS A 309 9.53 -16.78 -14.66
CA LYS A 309 8.21 -17.25 -14.23
C LYS A 309 7.16 -16.16 -14.36
N GLU A 310 5.95 -16.55 -14.75
CA GLU A 310 4.78 -15.66 -14.82
C GLU A 310 3.62 -16.30 -14.04
N PHE A 311 3.00 -15.52 -13.15
CA PHE A 311 1.81 -15.91 -12.42
C PHE A 311 0.71 -14.87 -12.60
N PHE A 312 -0.52 -15.34 -12.84
CA PHE A 312 -1.71 -14.51 -13.01
C PHE A 312 -2.65 -14.78 -11.84
N LEU A 313 -2.91 -13.75 -11.03
CA LEU A 313 -3.72 -13.89 -9.82
C LEU A 313 -4.86 -12.88 -9.82
N LEU A 314 -6.07 -13.37 -9.67
CA LEU A 314 -7.27 -12.57 -9.46
C LEU A 314 -7.64 -12.59 -7.97
N PHE A 315 -7.67 -11.43 -7.36
CA PHE A 315 -8.20 -11.20 -6.02
C PHE A 315 -9.62 -10.65 -6.15
N THR A 316 -10.59 -11.33 -5.59
CA THR A 316 -11.99 -10.90 -5.66
C THR A 316 -12.85 -11.64 -4.65
N VAL A 317 -13.92 -11.00 -4.20
CA VAL A 317 -15.00 -11.66 -3.46
C VAL A 317 -16.06 -12.13 -4.47
N LEU A 318 -16.03 -13.43 -4.81
CA LEU A 318 -17.06 -14.02 -5.67
C LEU A 318 -18.37 -14.19 -4.90
N ASP A 319 -19.33 -13.32 -5.15
CA ASP A 319 -20.64 -13.34 -4.50
C ASP A 319 -21.60 -14.30 -5.22
N GLU A 320 -21.67 -15.53 -4.73
CA GLU A 320 -22.51 -16.58 -5.31
C GLU A 320 -24.02 -16.26 -5.21
N ASN A 321 -24.41 -15.31 -4.37
CA ASN A 321 -25.79 -14.80 -4.33
C ASN A 321 -26.16 -14.04 -5.61
N LYS A 322 -25.17 -13.45 -6.27
CA LYS A 322 -25.32 -12.66 -7.52
C LYS A 322 -25.00 -13.48 -8.78
N SER A 323 -24.58 -14.74 -8.65
CA SER A 323 -24.32 -15.63 -9.79
C SER A 323 -25.60 -16.01 -10.54
N TRP A 324 -25.50 -16.23 -11.84
CA TRP A 324 -26.60 -16.83 -12.64
C TRP A 324 -27.05 -18.18 -12.08
N TYR A 325 -26.17 -18.90 -11.43
CA TYR A 325 -26.42 -20.24 -10.90
C TYR A 325 -26.91 -20.26 -9.43
N SER A 326 -27.17 -19.09 -8.80
CA SER A 326 -27.58 -18.99 -7.41
C SER A 326 -28.78 -19.88 -7.09
N ASN A 327 -29.85 -19.80 -7.89
CA ASN A 327 -31.07 -20.63 -7.68
C ASN A 327 -30.79 -22.12 -7.89
N ALA A 328 -29.96 -22.49 -8.88
CA ALA A 328 -29.59 -23.88 -9.14
C ALA A 328 -28.75 -24.46 -7.98
N ASN A 329 -27.84 -23.66 -7.43
CA ASN A 329 -27.01 -24.02 -6.28
C ASN A 329 -27.87 -24.26 -5.03
N GLN A 330 -28.81 -23.37 -4.75
CA GLN A 330 -29.75 -23.50 -3.64
C GLN A 330 -30.62 -24.77 -3.78
N ALA A 331 -31.16 -25.01 -4.98
CA ALA A 331 -31.98 -26.20 -5.25
C ALA A 331 -31.17 -27.51 -5.10
N THR A 332 -29.92 -27.51 -5.59
CA THR A 332 -29.02 -28.68 -5.47
C THR A 332 -28.62 -28.94 -4.01
N ALA A 333 -28.53 -27.92 -3.20
CA ALA A 333 -28.19 -28.03 -1.79
C ALA A 333 -29.36 -28.51 -0.91
N MET A 334 -30.61 -28.50 -1.41
CA MET A 334 -31.85 -28.90 -0.71
C MET A 334 -32.03 -28.08 0.58
N LEU A 335 -31.92 -26.76 0.49
CA LEU A 335 -32.02 -25.86 1.62
C LEU A 335 -33.45 -25.74 2.16
N ASP A 336 -33.62 -25.59 3.47
CA ASP A 336 -34.90 -25.30 4.14
C ASP A 336 -35.19 -23.81 4.10
N SER A 337 -36.21 -23.41 3.35
CA SER A 337 -36.60 -22.00 3.17
C SER A 337 -36.99 -21.29 4.47
N ARG A 338 -37.42 -22.02 5.49
CA ARG A 338 -37.74 -21.45 6.80
C ARG A 338 -36.50 -21.07 7.57
N LEU A 339 -35.48 -21.95 7.61
CA LEU A 339 -34.17 -21.68 8.22
C LEU A 339 -33.42 -20.56 7.50
N LEU A 340 -33.55 -20.47 6.17
CA LEU A 340 -33.03 -19.35 5.42
C LEU A 340 -33.65 -18.01 5.79
N SER A 341 -34.95 -17.98 6.10
CA SER A 341 -35.62 -16.75 6.51
C SER A 341 -35.28 -16.31 7.95
N GLU A 342 -34.78 -17.22 8.78
CA GLU A 342 -34.34 -16.95 10.15
C GLU A 342 -32.95 -16.34 10.21
N ASP A 343 -32.07 -16.65 9.25
CA ASP A 343 -30.69 -16.14 9.17
C ASP A 343 -30.30 -15.78 7.73
N VAL A 344 -30.99 -14.80 7.17
CA VAL A 344 -30.75 -14.33 5.79
C VAL A 344 -29.33 -13.79 5.62
N LYS A 345 -28.85 -12.97 6.57
CA LYS A 345 -27.51 -12.36 6.53
C LYS A 345 -26.41 -13.44 6.57
N GLY A 346 -26.47 -14.34 7.53
CA GLY A 346 -25.48 -15.40 7.65
C GLY A 346 -25.46 -16.35 6.44
N PHE A 347 -26.63 -16.60 5.81
CA PHE A 347 -26.69 -17.33 4.54
C PHE A 347 -25.98 -16.56 3.43
N GLN A 348 -26.28 -15.28 3.26
CA GLN A 348 -25.64 -14.45 2.24
C GLN A 348 -24.13 -14.33 2.45
N ASP A 349 -23.69 -14.14 3.68
CA ASP A 349 -22.27 -14.04 4.03
C ASP A 349 -21.51 -15.35 3.77
N SER A 350 -22.16 -16.51 3.99
CA SER A 350 -21.56 -17.83 3.68
C SER A 350 -21.35 -18.11 2.18
N ASN A 351 -21.97 -17.32 1.30
CA ASN A 351 -21.88 -17.41 -0.15
C ASN A 351 -20.95 -16.33 -0.77
N ARG A 352 -20.25 -15.53 0.07
CA ARG A 352 -19.24 -14.56 -0.37
C ARG A 352 -17.86 -15.18 -0.27
N MET A 353 -17.32 -15.63 -1.39
CA MET A 353 -16.07 -16.37 -1.47
C MET A 353 -14.88 -15.44 -1.69
N HIS A 354 -14.12 -15.17 -0.62
CA HIS A 354 -12.93 -14.32 -0.63
C HIS A 354 -11.74 -15.07 -1.25
N ALA A 355 -11.64 -15.05 -2.57
CA ALA A 355 -10.84 -15.99 -3.33
C ALA A 355 -9.61 -15.38 -4.02
N ILE A 356 -8.59 -16.21 -4.18
CA ILE A 356 -7.50 -16.00 -5.13
C ILE A 356 -7.66 -17.05 -6.25
N ASN A 357 -7.93 -16.60 -7.48
CA ASN A 357 -8.21 -17.49 -8.62
C ASN A 357 -9.32 -18.52 -8.35
N GLY A 358 -10.31 -18.18 -7.52
CA GLY A 358 -11.41 -19.06 -7.14
C GLY A 358 -11.07 -20.11 -6.09
N PHE A 359 -9.98 -19.93 -5.33
CA PHE A 359 -9.60 -20.81 -4.22
C PHE A 359 -9.52 -20.02 -2.91
N LEU A 360 -9.89 -20.65 -1.80
CA LEU A 360 -9.81 -20.12 -0.45
C LEU A 360 -8.82 -20.94 0.40
N PHE A 361 -8.34 -20.34 1.50
CA PHE A 361 -7.55 -20.99 2.53
C PHE A 361 -6.36 -21.78 1.97
N SER A 362 -5.56 -21.12 1.12
CA SER A 362 -4.34 -21.68 0.52
C SER A 362 -4.56 -22.98 -0.29
N ASN A 363 -5.75 -23.13 -0.90
CA ASN A 363 -6.04 -24.24 -1.81
C ASN A 363 -5.61 -24.00 -3.27
N LEU A 364 -5.12 -22.79 -3.60
CA LEU A 364 -4.49 -22.53 -4.90
C LEU A 364 -3.27 -23.43 -5.09
N PRO A 365 -3.11 -24.11 -6.25
CA PRO A 365 -1.90 -24.88 -6.54
C PRO A 365 -0.62 -24.07 -6.31
N ARG A 366 0.44 -24.74 -5.87
CA ARG A 366 1.70 -24.07 -5.47
C ARG A 366 2.29 -23.25 -6.60
N LEU A 367 2.75 -22.05 -6.22
CA LEU A 367 3.43 -21.11 -7.07
C LEU A 367 4.94 -21.30 -6.85
N ASP A 368 5.56 -22.19 -7.62
CA ASP A 368 6.97 -22.60 -7.43
C ASP A 368 7.92 -21.76 -8.29
N MET A 369 9.00 -21.26 -7.66
CA MET A 369 10.05 -20.48 -8.29
C MET A 369 11.41 -20.77 -7.67
N CYS A 370 12.47 -20.39 -8.36
CA CYS A 370 13.83 -20.50 -7.85
C CYS A 370 14.33 -19.18 -7.27
N LYS A 371 15.21 -19.27 -6.26
CA LYS A 371 15.93 -18.10 -5.76
C LYS A 371 16.70 -17.44 -6.92
N GLY A 372 16.51 -16.14 -7.12
CA GLY A 372 17.14 -15.35 -8.17
C GLY A 372 16.39 -15.32 -9.50
N ASP A 373 15.28 -16.06 -9.65
CA ASP A 373 14.40 -15.92 -10.81
C ASP A 373 13.87 -14.48 -10.94
N THR A 374 13.64 -14.04 -12.16
CA THR A 374 12.83 -12.87 -12.43
C THR A 374 11.38 -13.31 -12.58
N VAL A 375 10.56 -13.03 -11.58
CA VAL A 375 9.16 -13.46 -11.51
C VAL A 375 8.23 -12.29 -11.81
N ALA A 376 7.35 -12.43 -12.81
CA ALA A 376 6.30 -11.48 -13.10
C ALA A 376 4.98 -11.95 -12.46
N TRP A 377 4.45 -11.11 -11.59
CA TRP A 377 3.14 -11.29 -10.98
C TRP A 377 2.15 -10.36 -11.67
N HIS A 378 1.20 -10.96 -12.39
CA HIS A 378 0.10 -10.25 -13.06
C HIS A 378 -1.11 -10.30 -12.13
N LEU A 379 -1.40 -9.18 -11.47
CA LEU A 379 -2.42 -9.08 -10.43
C LEU A 379 -3.66 -8.40 -10.99
N LEU A 380 -4.81 -8.95 -10.69
CA LEU A 380 -6.13 -8.52 -11.16
C LEU A 380 -7.07 -8.33 -9.96
N GLY A 381 -7.89 -7.28 -9.98
CA GLY A 381 -8.93 -7.00 -8.99
C GLY A 381 -10.31 -6.86 -9.64
N LEU A 382 -11.34 -7.39 -9.00
CA LEU A 382 -12.76 -7.26 -9.39
C LEU A 382 -13.62 -7.17 -8.14
N GLY A 383 -14.81 -6.57 -8.25
CA GLY A 383 -15.81 -6.66 -7.21
C GLY A 383 -16.61 -5.40 -6.89
N THR A 384 -16.85 -5.17 -5.61
CA THR A 384 -17.62 -4.05 -5.05
C THR A 384 -16.70 -3.01 -4.40
N GLU A 385 -17.28 -1.99 -3.78
CA GLU A 385 -16.58 -0.94 -3.02
C GLU A 385 -15.72 -1.47 -1.87
N THR A 386 -16.06 -2.64 -1.32
CA THR A 386 -15.28 -3.30 -0.27
C THR A 386 -14.21 -4.25 -0.80
N ASP A 387 -14.14 -4.48 -2.12
CA ASP A 387 -13.10 -5.29 -2.75
C ASP A 387 -11.83 -4.47 -2.99
N VAL A 388 -11.28 -3.94 -1.90
CA VAL A 388 -9.98 -3.28 -1.84
C VAL A 388 -8.98 -4.28 -1.27
N HIS A 389 -7.96 -4.65 -2.06
CA HIS A 389 -7.02 -5.70 -1.68
C HIS A 389 -5.59 -5.16 -1.64
N GLY A 390 -4.96 -5.21 -0.48
CA GLY A 390 -3.51 -5.06 -0.32
C GLY A 390 -2.84 -6.42 -0.45
N VAL A 391 -2.30 -6.76 -1.62
CA VAL A 391 -1.65 -8.05 -1.86
C VAL A 391 -0.25 -8.07 -1.29
N VAL A 392 -0.05 -8.76 -0.19
CA VAL A 392 1.23 -8.88 0.52
C VAL A 392 1.97 -10.15 0.09
N PHE A 393 3.26 -10.01 -0.18
CA PHE A 393 4.19 -11.10 -0.45
C PHE A 393 5.08 -11.32 0.78
N GLN A 394 4.72 -12.25 1.65
CA GLN A 394 5.49 -12.52 2.86
C GLN A 394 6.93 -12.94 2.51
N GLY A 395 7.91 -12.43 3.24
CA GLY A 395 9.32 -12.80 3.09
C GLY A 395 10.05 -12.25 1.86
N ASN A 396 9.34 -11.63 0.90
CA ASN A 396 9.92 -11.01 -0.27
C ASN A 396 9.25 -9.67 -0.60
N THR A 397 9.94 -8.79 -1.31
CA THR A 397 9.41 -7.51 -1.79
C THR A 397 9.19 -7.57 -3.31
N VAL A 398 8.31 -6.70 -3.80
CA VAL A 398 8.04 -6.55 -5.22
C VAL A 398 8.41 -5.16 -5.71
N GLN A 399 8.63 -5.04 -7.00
CA GLN A 399 8.85 -3.77 -7.66
C GLN A 399 7.65 -3.46 -8.56
N LEU A 400 7.01 -2.31 -8.31
CA LEU A 400 5.89 -1.76 -9.05
C LEU A 400 6.34 -0.45 -9.69
N GLN A 401 6.33 -0.35 -11.01
CA GLN A 401 6.71 0.89 -11.74
C GLN A 401 8.06 1.49 -11.28
N GLY A 402 9.02 0.63 -10.95
CA GLY A 402 10.34 1.06 -10.47
C GLY A 402 10.41 1.44 -8.99
N MET A 403 9.34 1.29 -8.24
CA MET A 403 9.29 1.52 -6.79
C MET A 403 9.24 0.21 -6.01
N ARG A 404 9.88 0.19 -4.84
CA ARG A 404 9.90 -0.96 -3.93
C ARG A 404 8.68 -0.95 -3.03
N LYS A 405 7.91 -2.02 -3.05
CA LYS A 405 6.69 -2.17 -2.25
C LYS A 405 6.65 -3.54 -1.55
N SER A 406 6.00 -3.61 -0.39
CA SER A 406 5.65 -4.88 0.28
C SER A 406 4.31 -5.40 -0.19
N ALA A 407 3.43 -4.52 -0.63
CA ALA A 407 2.09 -4.85 -1.09
C ALA A 407 1.76 -4.18 -2.42
N ALA A 408 0.94 -4.85 -3.23
CA ALA A 408 0.33 -4.30 -4.42
C ALA A 408 -1.15 -4.02 -4.14
N MET A 409 -1.62 -2.80 -4.46
CA MET A 409 -3.01 -2.42 -4.25
C MET A 409 -3.87 -2.78 -5.46
N LEU A 410 -5.01 -3.41 -5.19
CA LEU A 410 -5.99 -3.78 -6.20
C LEU A 410 -7.37 -3.23 -5.79
N PHE A 411 -8.03 -2.63 -6.76
CA PHE A 411 -9.42 -2.17 -6.70
C PHE A 411 -10.20 -2.88 -7.79
N PRO A 412 -11.53 -2.77 -7.82
CA PRO A 412 -12.31 -3.30 -8.93
C PRO A 412 -11.75 -2.79 -10.27
N HIS A 413 -11.47 -3.71 -11.19
CA HIS A 413 -10.84 -3.48 -12.51
C HIS A 413 -9.43 -2.82 -12.43
N THR A 414 -8.63 -3.21 -11.44
CA THR A 414 -7.19 -2.91 -11.39
C THR A 414 -6.39 -4.01 -12.08
N PHE A 415 -5.37 -3.59 -12.83
CA PHE A 415 -4.43 -4.47 -13.51
C PHE A 415 -3.02 -4.00 -13.20
N VAL A 416 -2.24 -4.84 -12.51
CA VAL A 416 -0.90 -4.49 -12.06
C VAL A 416 0.09 -5.59 -12.39
N MET A 417 1.25 -5.21 -12.93
CA MET A 417 2.38 -6.11 -13.04
C MET A 417 3.43 -5.76 -11.98
N ALA A 418 3.73 -6.72 -11.11
CA ALA A 418 4.76 -6.62 -10.10
C ALA A 418 5.93 -7.56 -10.45
N ILE A 419 7.15 -7.07 -10.35
CA ILE A 419 8.36 -7.88 -10.55
C ILE A 419 8.96 -8.24 -9.20
N MET A 420 9.23 -9.52 -9.01
CA MET A 420 9.92 -10.06 -7.84
C MET A 420 11.22 -10.75 -8.27
N GLN A 421 12.27 -10.53 -7.50
CA GLN A 421 13.50 -11.32 -7.54
C GLN A 421 13.65 -11.95 -6.15
N PRO A 422 13.19 -13.19 -5.95
CA PRO A 422 13.18 -13.80 -4.64
C PRO A 422 14.61 -14.11 -4.19
N GLU A 423 15.02 -13.58 -3.05
CA GLU A 423 16.31 -13.86 -2.41
C GLU A 423 16.18 -14.73 -1.17
N ASN A 424 14.97 -14.78 -0.61
CA ASN A 424 14.68 -15.52 0.60
C ASN A 424 14.07 -16.88 0.25
N PRO A 425 14.81 -18.01 0.37
CA PRO A 425 14.25 -19.33 0.08
C PRO A 425 13.34 -19.78 1.23
N GLY A 426 12.26 -20.48 0.87
CA GLY A 426 11.29 -20.98 1.83
C GLY A 426 9.87 -21.05 1.27
N ILE A 427 8.95 -21.43 2.12
CA ILE A 427 7.51 -21.44 1.84
C ILE A 427 6.90 -20.22 2.50
N PHE A 428 6.20 -19.41 1.73
CA PHE A 428 5.64 -18.14 2.17
C PHE A 428 4.17 -18.00 1.80
N GLU A 429 3.45 -17.14 2.50
CA GLU A 429 2.09 -16.77 2.13
C GLU A 429 2.07 -15.56 1.19
N ILE A 430 1.12 -15.56 0.26
CA ILE A 430 0.59 -14.38 -0.43
C ILE A 430 -0.86 -14.21 0.04
N TYR A 431 -1.21 -13.02 0.50
CA TYR A 431 -2.53 -12.79 1.13
C TYR A 431 -3.00 -11.34 0.97
N CYS A 432 -4.30 -11.13 1.19
CA CYS A 432 -4.86 -9.79 1.32
C CYS A 432 -4.56 -9.22 2.72
N GLN A 433 -4.06 -7.98 2.78
CA GLN A 433 -3.75 -7.30 4.04
C GLN A 433 -5.02 -6.90 4.81
N ALA A 434 -6.14 -6.65 4.12
CA ALA A 434 -7.43 -6.44 4.79
C ALA A 434 -7.78 -7.67 5.64
N GLY A 435 -7.90 -7.47 6.96
CA GLY A 435 -8.02 -8.56 7.92
C GLY A 435 -9.24 -9.43 7.69
N SER A 436 -10.41 -8.82 7.41
CA SER A 436 -11.67 -9.50 7.06
C SER A 436 -11.54 -10.46 5.88
N HIS A 437 -10.80 -10.04 4.83
CA HIS A 437 -10.55 -10.86 3.65
C HIS A 437 -9.61 -12.03 3.94
N ARG A 438 -8.53 -11.78 4.67
CA ARG A 438 -7.56 -12.80 5.05
C ARG A 438 -8.17 -13.87 5.94
N GLU A 439 -8.94 -13.47 6.96
CA GLU A 439 -9.67 -14.38 7.84
C GLU A 439 -10.72 -15.23 7.09
N SER A 440 -11.33 -14.63 6.07
CA SER A 440 -12.28 -15.32 5.18
C SER A 440 -11.62 -16.20 4.12
N GLY A 441 -10.27 -16.34 4.14
CA GLY A 441 -9.51 -17.29 3.34
C GLY A 441 -8.83 -16.74 2.09
N MET A 442 -8.74 -15.40 1.89
CA MET A 442 -8.03 -14.79 0.76
C MET A 442 -6.52 -14.86 0.96
N LYS A 443 -5.97 -16.07 0.85
CA LYS A 443 -4.55 -16.40 0.99
C LYS A 443 -4.15 -17.60 0.14
N ALA A 444 -2.88 -17.65 -0.27
CA ALA A 444 -2.27 -18.73 -1.03
C ALA A 444 -0.81 -18.92 -0.59
N ILE A 445 -0.19 -20.00 -1.04
CA ILE A 445 1.20 -20.34 -0.71
C ILE A 445 2.05 -20.24 -1.97
N TYR A 446 3.23 -19.62 -1.86
CA TYR A 446 4.28 -19.70 -2.86
C TYR A 446 5.58 -20.26 -2.26
N ASN A 447 6.39 -20.89 -3.10
CA ASN A 447 7.60 -21.59 -2.68
C ASN A 447 8.82 -21.08 -3.47
N VAL A 448 9.84 -20.66 -2.75
CA VAL A 448 11.14 -20.25 -3.30
C VAL A 448 12.16 -21.34 -2.99
N SER A 449 12.60 -22.05 -4.01
CA SER A 449 13.56 -23.17 -3.90
C SER A 449 14.98 -22.71 -4.27
N GLN A 450 15.99 -23.37 -3.70
CA GLN A 450 17.37 -23.23 -4.17
C GLN A 450 17.60 -24.19 -5.36
N CYS A 451 17.58 -23.65 -6.59
CA CYS A 451 17.78 -24.46 -7.78
C CYS A 451 19.26 -24.52 -8.21
N PRO A 452 19.75 -25.67 -8.72
CA PRO A 452 21.11 -25.77 -9.24
C PRO A 452 21.34 -24.82 -10.43
N GLY A 453 22.44 -24.07 -10.41
CA GLY A 453 22.79 -23.12 -11.49
C GLY A 453 22.26 -21.69 -11.34
N HIS A 454 21.36 -21.42 -10.38
CA HIS A 454 20.85 -20.11 -10.07
C HIS A 454 21.50 -19.55 -8.78
N GLN A 455 22.82 -19.48 -8.75
CA GLN A 455 23.49 -18.75 -7.66
C GLN A 455 23.88 -17.37 -8.17
N PRO A 456 23.19 -16.29 -7.78
CA PRO A 456 23.82 -14.99 -7.85
C PRO A 456 24.95 -14.99 -6.82
N ASP A 457 26.16 -14.70 -7.27
CA ASP A 457 27.37 -14.51 -6.43
C ASP A 457 27.27 -13.21 -5.60
N TYR A 458 26.19 -13.01 -4.90
CA TYR A 458 26.04 -11.91 -3.95
C TYR A 458 26.43 -12.40 -2.56
N HIS A 459 27.72 -12.49 -2.29
CA HIS A 459 28.23 -12.41 -0.93
C HIS A 459 28.03 -10.96 -0.41
N HIS A 460 26.78 -10.59 -0.09
CA HIS A 460 26.54 -9.36 0.63
C HIS A 460 27.22 -9.47 1.99
N ARG A 461 28.29 -8.70 2.20
CA ARG A 461 28.88 -8.51 3.52
C ARG A 461 27.98 -7.52 4.26
N TYR A 462 27.05 -8.06 5.01
CA TYR A 462 26.27 -7.27 5.95
C TYR A 462 27.16 -6.80 7.12
N GLN A 463 26.92 -5.61 7.61
CA GLN A 463 27.62 -5.05 8.77
C GLN A 463 26.62 -4.82 9.89
N ALA A 464 26.94 -5.24 11.11
CA ALA A 464 26.15 -4.91 12.29
C ALA A 464 26.21 -3.40 12.53
N ALA A 465 25.11 -2.69 12.28
CA ALA A 465 25.11 -1.24 12.27
C ALA A 465 24.35 -0.63 13.44
N ARG A 466 23.19 -1.21 13.83
CA ARG A 466 22.26 -0.58 14.77
C ARG A 466 21.64 -1.62 15.68
N ILE A 467 21.54 -1.27 16.96
CA ILE A 467 20.88 -2.07 17.99
C ILE A 467 19.79 -1.23 18.63
N TYR A 468 18.59 -1.78 18.72
CA TYR A 468 17.44 -1.19 19.40
C TYR A 468 16.99 -2.08 20.56
N TYR A 469 16.69 -1.47 21.68
CA TYR A 469 16.14 -2.13 22.87
C TYR A 469 14.68 -1.75 23.01
N ILE A 470 13.77 -2.67 22.71
CA ILE A 470 12.33 -2.42 22.66
C ILE A 470 11.63 -3.27 23.71
N MET A 471 10.70 -2.69 24.44
CA MET A 471 9.87 -3.42 25.39
C MET A 471 8.39 -3.26 25.02
N ALA A 472 7.64 -4.35 25.07
CA ALA A 472 6.18 -4.29 25.06
C ALA A 472 5.68 -4.00 26.48
N GLU A 473 4.90 -2.94 26.63
CA GLU A 473 4.34 -2.48 27.90
C GLU A 473 2.84 -2.29 27.81
N GLU A 474 2.12 -2.73 28.83
CA GLU A 474 0.70 -2.42 28.97
C GLU A 474 0.53 -1.01 29.58
N VAL A 475 -0.31 -0.21 28.92
CA VAL A 475 -0.58 1.18 29.29
C VAL A 475 -2.07 1.48 29.23
N GLU A 476 -2.53 2.46 29.98
CA GLU A 476 -3.81 3.09 29.75
C GLU A 476 -3.63 4.18 28.69
N TRP A 477 -4.34 4.05 27.57
CA TRP A 477 -4.26 4.98 26.46
C TRP A 477 -5.56 5.78 26.33
N ASP A 478 -5.43 7.10 26.24
CA ASP A 478 -6.57 7.99 26.00
C ASP A 478 -6.46 8.56 24.58
N TYR A 479 -7.40 8.23 23.72
CA TYR A 479 -7.45 8.68 22.33
C TYR A 479 -7.72 10.19 22.19
N CYS A 480 -8.50 10.77 23.13
CA CYS A 480 -8.92 12.16 23.09
C CYS A 480 -8.90 12.79 24.50
N PRO A 481 -7.69 13.07 25.07
CA PRO A 481 -7.60 13.68 26.40
C PRO A 481 -8.11 15.12 26.48
N ASP A 482 -8.20 15.83 25.37
CA ASP A 482 -8.69 17.22 25.27
C ASP A 482 -9.76 17.31 24.17
N ARG A 483 -11.01 17.60 24.56
CA ARG A 483 -12.16 17.73 23.67
C ARG A 483 -12.42 19.16 23.19
N SER A 484 -11.60 20.13 23.57
CA SER A 484 -11.82 21.55 23.24
C SER A 484 -11.83 21.77 21.73
N TRP A 485 -10.95 21.12 20.96
CA TRP A 485 -10.93 21.19 19.50
C TRP A 485 -12.26 20.68 18.88
N GLU A 486 -12.72 19.51 19.28
CA GLU A 486 -13.98 18.93 18.80
C GLU A 486 -15.17 19.84 19.04
N LEU A 487 -15.31 20.36 20.25
CA LEU A 487 -16.48 21.12 20.66
C LEU A 487 -16.46 22.59 20.17
N GLU A 488 -15.31 23.26 20.31
CA GLU A 488 -15.18 24.67 19.96
C GLU A 488 -15.05 24.89 18.46
N TRP A 489 -14.24 24.09 17.78
CA TRP A 489 -14.03 24.22 16.33
C TRP A 489 -15.28 23.88 15.52
N HIS A 490 -15.95 22.80 15.87
CA HIS A 490 -17.19 22.39 15.20
C HIS A 490 -18.44 23.12 15.73
N ASN A 491 -18.27 23.99 16.73
CA ASN A 491 -19.35 24.77 17.36
C ASN A 491 -20.55 23.90 17.76
N GLN A 492 -20.28 22.77 18.39
CA GLN A 492 -21.28 21.76 18.78
C GLN A 492 -21.32 21.59 20.29
N SER A 493 -22.47 21.17 20.80
CA SER A 493 -22.58 20.71 22.19
C SER A 493 -22.06 19.28 22.29
N GLU A 494 -21.64 18.86 23.48
CA GLU A 494 -21.11 17.51 23.71
C GLU A 494 -22.06 16.39 23.24
N LYS A 495 -23.38 16.59 23.37
CA LYS A 495 -24.40 15.63 22.95
C LYS A 495 -24.69 15.61 21.46
N ASP A 496 -24.46 16.74 20.79
CA ASP A 496 -24.74 16.91 19.36
C ASP A 496 -23.50 16.70 18.51
N SER A 497 -22.33 16.51 19.15
CA SER A 497 -21.05 16.31 18.50
C SER A 497 -21.00 14.95 17.80
N TYR A 498 -20.37 14.89 16.64
CA TYR A 498 -20.04 13.63 15.95
C TYR A 498 -19.19 12.70 16.83
N GLY A 499 -18.31 13.27 17.69
CA GLY A 499 -17.48 12.53 18.62
C GLY A 499 -18.22 11.89 19.78
N HIS A 500 -19.50 12.24 20.00
CA HIS A 500 -20.25 11.77 21.17
C HIS A 500 -20.27 10.23 21.29
N ILE A 501 -20.50 9.53 20.19
CA ILE A 501 -20.52 8.07 20.15
C ILE A 501 -19.18 7.43 20.56
N PHE A 502 -18.05 8.03 20.18
CA PHE A 502 -16.71 7.50 20.44
C PHE A 502 -16.13 7.94 21.80
N LEU A 503 -16.54 9.10 22.32
CA LEU A 503 -15.91 9.74 23.46
C LEU A 503 -16.76 9.72 24.74
N SER A 504 -18.07 9.37 24.63
CA SER A 504 -18.96 9.27 25.79
C SER A 504 -18.76 7.94 26.51
N ASN A 505 -18.75 7.97 27.84
CA ASN A 505 -18.78 6.78 28.70
C ASN A 505 -20.16 6.57 29.34
N GLN A 506 -21.23 7.13 28.74
CA GLN A 506 -22.60 6.98 29.19
C GLN A 506 -23.31 5.91 28.36
N ASP A 507 -24.45 5.47 28.81
CA ASP A 507 -25.36 4.55 28.07
C ASP A 507 -24.72 3.20 27.65
N GLY A 508 -23.74 2.73 28.40
CA GLY A 508 -23.02 1.47 28.13
C GLY A 508 -21.85 1.57 27.17
N LEU A 509 -21.44 2.78 26.79
CA LEU A 509 -20.28 3.05 25.95
C LEU A 509 -18.99 3.13 26.80
N LEU A 510 -17.82 2.86 26.22
CA LEU A 510 -16.54 2.83 26.91
C LEU A 510 -15.83 4.19 26.94
N GLY A 511 -16.09 5.07 25.98
CA GLY A 511 -15.44 6.36 25.82
C GLY A 511 -14.07 6.26 25.16
N SER A 512 -13.16 7.22 25.46
CA SER A 512 -11.88 7.38 24.77
C SER A 512 -10.70 6.62 25.39
N ARG A 513 -10.89 5.95 26.55
CA ARG A 513 -9.81 5.33 27.33
C ARG A 513 -9.84 3.83 27.24
N TYR A 514 -8.67 3.25 26.92
CA TYR A 514 -8.51 1.80 26.74
C TYR A 514 -7.17 1.33 27.28
N LYS A 515 -7.16 0.15 27.86
CA LYS A 515 -5.93 -0.59 28.12
C LYS A 515 -5.36 -1.05 26.78
N LYS A 516 -4.06 -0.81 26.55
CA LYS A 516 -3.32 -1.14 25.34
C LYS A 516 -1.98 -1.75 25.68
N ALA A 517 -1.33 -2.38 24.70
CA ALA A 517 0.09 -2.75 24.76
C ALA A 517 0.84 -1.94 23.69
N VAL A 518 1.98 -1.35 24.05
CA VAL A 518 2.76 -0.48 23.14
C VAL A 518 4.23 -0.83 23.16
N PHE A 519 4.93 -0.60 22.07
CA PHE A 519 6.38 -0.69 22.02
C PHE A 519 7.05 0.57 22.56
N ARG A 520 7.98 0.41 23.52
CA ARG A 520 8.79 1.49 24.10
C ARG A 520 10.27 1.21 23.90
N GLU A 521 11.04 2.24 23.54
CA GLU A 521 12.49 2.16 23.41
C GLU A 521 13.16 2.40 24.77
N TYR A 522 14.22 1.65 25.03
CA TYR A 522 15.07 1.72 26.22
C TYR A 522 16.51 2.05 25.85
N THR A 523 17.26 2.61 26.78
CA THR A 523 18.65 3.02 26.55
C THR A 523 19.62 1.84 26.38
N ASP A 524 19.31 0.70 26.99
CA ASP A 524 20.16 -0.50 26.95
C ASP A 524 19.37 -1.78 27.30
N GLY A 525 20.02 -2.92 27.15
CA GLY A 525 19.44 -4.25 27.42
C GLY A 525 19.11 -4.56 28.87
N THR A 526 19.33 -3.64 29.82
CA THR A 526 18.85 -3.79 31.21
C THR A 526 17.38 -3.42 31.34
N PHE A 527 16.83 -2.70 30.38
CA PHE A 527 15.44 -2.23 30.34
C PHE A 527 15.01 -1.48 31.62
N LYS A 528 15.92 -0.66 32.16
CA LYS A 528 15.66 0.13 33.39
C LYS A 528 15.30 1.56 33.11
N ILE A 529 15.85 2.14 32.04
CA ILE A 529 15.70 3.56 31.70
C ILE A 529 15.04 3.64 30.33
N PRO A 530 13.76 4.04 30.25
CA PRO A 530 13.11 4.28 28.98
C PRO A 530 13.76 5.49 28.29
N ARG A 531 13.88 5.42 26.97
CA ARG A 531 14.32 6.57 26.18
C ARG A 531 13.19 7.60 26.13
N PRO A 532 13.44 8.83 26.66
CA PRO A 532 12.40 9.85 26.64
C PRO A 532 12.13 10.29 25.19
N ARG A 533 10.87 10.40 24.81
CA ARG A 533 10.46 11.06 23.57
C ARG A 533 10.63 12.55 23.72
N THR A 534 11.49 13.13 22.89
CA THR A 534 11.72 14.58 22.85
C THR A 534 10.73 15.23 21.86
N GLY A 535 10.60 16.56 21.85
CA GLY A 535 9.63 17.28 21.03
C GLY A 535 9.49 16.80 19.58
N PRO A 536 10.57 16.48 18.84
CA PRO A 536 10.45 15.92 17.50
C PRO A 536 9.84 14.51 17.42
N GLU A 537 9.80 13.75 18.53
CA GLU A 537 9.29 12.39 18.59
C GLU A 537 7.90 12.29 19.26
N GLU A 538 7.36 13.40 19.79
CA GLU A 538 6.02 13.45 20.39
C GLU A 538 4.93 13.01 19.41
N HIS A 539 5.11 13.30 18.12
CA HIS A 539 4.17 12.91 17.06
C HIS A 539 4.00 11.40 16.89
N LEU A 540 4.92 10.58 17.40
CA LEU A 540 4.79 9.12 17.30
C LEU A 540 3.58 8.58 18.10
N GLY A 541 3.05 9.30 19.09
CA GLY A 541 1.83 8.90 19.81
C GLY A 541 1.89 7.47 20.34
N ILE A 542 0.98 6.60 19.87
CA ILE A 542 0.94 5.17 20.25
C ILE A 542 2.04 4.34 19.60
N LEU A 543 2.60 4.80 18.48
CA LEU A 543 3.60 4.06 17.73
C LEU A 543 4.85 3.75 18.56
N GLY A 544 5.48 2.62 18.29
CA GLY A 544 6.84 2.33 18.76
C GLY A 544 7.87 3.32 18.17
N PRO A 545 9.15 3.19 18.53
CA PRO A 545 10.22 4.05 18.02
C PRO A 545 10.35 3.93 16.48
N LEU A 546 10.75 5.02 15.83
CA LEU A 546 11.11 4.98 14.41
C LEU A 546 12.47 4.28 14.24
N LEU A 547 12.42 3.04 13.75
CA LEU A 547 13.62 2.27 13.44
C LEU A 547 14.20 2.70 12.08
N ARG A 548 15.51 2.74 11.95
CA ARG A 548 16.20 3.16 10.73
C ARG A 548 17.35 2.22 10.38
N GLY A 549 17.50 1.93 9.10
CA GLY A 549 18.61 1.16 8.56
C GLY A 549 18.98 1.54 7.14
N GLU A 550 20.16 1.16 6.71
CA GLU A 550 20.62 1.31 5.33
C GLU A 550 20.80 -0.05 4.66
N VAL A 551 20.74 -0.05 3.35
CA VAL A 551 21.08 -1.23 2.56
C VAL A 551 22.49 -1.73 2.91
N GLY A 552 22.59 -3.01 3.27
CA GLY A 552 23.83 -3.66 3.73
C GLY A 552 23.97 -3.72 5.25
N ASP A 553 23.05 -3.14 6.02
CA ASP A 553 23.05 -3.21 7.48
C ASP A 553 22.45 -4.53 8.01
N ILE A 554 22.83 -4.85 9.25
CA ILE A 554 22.09 -5.77 10.13
C ILE A 554 21.46 -4.93 11.23
N LEU A 555 20.16 -4.91 11.32
CA LEU A 555 19.43 -4.37 12.46
C LEU A 555 19.28 -5.44 13.52
N THR A 556 19.64 -5.13 14.75
CA THR A 556 19.43 -6.01 15.91
C THR A 556 18.37 -5.38 16.81
N VAL A 557 17.27 -6.10 17.02
CA VAL A 557 16.20 -5.70 17.93
C VAL A 557 16.23 -6.64 19.15
N VAL A 558 16.64 -6.12 20.28
CA VAL A 558 16.56 -6.82 21.57
C VAL A 558 15.20 -6.47 22.16
N PHE A 559 14.31 -7.43 22.16
CA PHE A 559 12.92 -7.27 22.56
C PHE A 559 12.65 -7.91 23.90
N LYS A 560 12.06 -7.19 24.82
CA LYS A 560 11.55 -7.68 26.09
C LYS A 560 10.03 -7.60 26.12
N ASN A 561 9.39 -8.72 26.41
CA ASN A 561 7.96 -8.73 26.63
C ASN A 561 7.66 -8.50 28.14
N ASN A 562 7.10 -7.34 28.46
CA ASN A 562 6.66 -6.99 29.82
C ASN A 562 5.12 -6.88 29.92
N ALA A 563 4.43 -7.46 28.96
CA ALA A 563 2.97 -7.55 28.93
C ALA A 563 2.50 -8.92 29.46
N SER A 564 1.17 -9.09 29.57
CA SER A 564 0.53 -10.28 30.14
C SER A 564 0.37 -11.45 29.15
N ARG A 565 0.70 -11.25 27.85
CA ARG A 565 0.50 -12.21 26.75
C ARG A 565 1.77 -12.41 25.93
N PRO A 566 1.93 -13.53 25.21
CA PRO A 566 3.02 -13.70 24.26
C PRO A 566 2.92 -12.66 23.14
N TYR A 567 4.03 -12.01 22.80
CA TYR A 567 4.15 -11.05 21.70
C TYR A 567 5.46 -11.24 20.93
N SER A 568 5.53 -10.70 19.72
CA SER A 568 6.71 -10.79 18.87
C SER A 568 7.07 -9.41 18.28
N VAL A 569 8.15 -9.34 17.50
CA VAL A 569 8.44 -8.19 16.64
C VAL A 569 8.76 -8.71 15.23
N HIS A 570 7.87 -8.44 14.30
CA HIS A 570 7.99 -8.77 12.89
C HIS A 570 8.04 -7.49 12.06
N ALA A 571 8.87 -7.44 11.03
CA ALA A 571 8.99 -6.25 10.17
C ALA A 571 8.80 -6.58 8.69
N HIS A 572 8.14 -5.68 7.99
CA HIS A 572 8.08 -5.72 6.53
C HIS A 572 9.42 -5.28 5.91
N GLY A 573 9.70 -5.74 4.70
CA GLY A 573 10.81 -5.27 3.88
C GLY A 573 12.20 -5.80 4.25
N VAL A 574 12.38 -6.52 5.34
CA VAL A 574 13.67 -7.08 5.81
C VAL A 574 13.76 -8.59 5.62
N VAL A 575 14.95 -9.16 5.80
CA VAL A 575 15.18 -10.61 5.86
C VAL A 575 15.54 -11.02 7.27
N GLU A 576 14.70 -11.82 7.88
CA GLU A 576 14.99 -12.41 9.18
C GLU A 576 16.06 -13.51 9.05
N SER A 577 17.07 -13.48 9.93
CA SER A 577 18.17 -14.44 9.90
C SER A 577 17.79 -15.82 10.49
N SER A 578 16.63 -15.93 11.15
CA SER A 578 16.13 -17.16 11.73
C SER A 578 15.23 -17.94 10.77
N THR A 579 15.45 -19.25 10.66
CA THR A 579 14.62 -20.16 9.87
C THR A 579 13.34 -20.50 10.65
N GLY A 580 12.29 -19.69 10.53
CA GLY A 580 11.00 -19.98 11.16
C GLY A 580 10.12 -18.72 11.27
N TRP A 581 8.86 -18.92 11.65
CA TRP A 581 7.95 -17.84 12.04
C TRP A 581 8.59 -17.00 13.15
N PRO A 582 8.25 -15.70 13.28
CA PRO A 582 8.80 -14.85 14.33
C PRO A 582 8.59 -15.53 15.68
N LEU A 583 9.69 -15.73 16.40
CA LEU A 583 9.66 -16.31 17.74
C LEU A 583 8.83 -15.36 18.61
N ALA A 584 7.80 -15.89 19.25
CA ALA A 584 7.06 -15.16 20.26
C ALA A 584 7.81 -15.18 21.59
N ALA A 585 7.92 -14.03 22.23
CA ALA A 585 8.42 -13.93 23.60
C ALA A 585 7.27 -14.10 24.59
N ASP A 586 7.41 -15.03 25.52
CA ASP A 586 6.47 -15.18 26.63
C ASP A 586 6.57 -13.99 27.62
N PRO A 587 5.57 -13.74 28.46
CA PRO A 587 5.63 -12.71 29.48
C PRO A 587 6.90 -12.77 30.32
N GLY A 588 7.68 -11.69 30.34
CA GLY A 588 8.97 -11.58 31.07
C GLY A 588 10.18 -12.01 30.22
N GLU A 589 10.02 -12.64 29.09
CA GLU A 589 11.10 -13.15 28.24
C GLU A 589 11.78 -12.02 27.41
N VAL A 590 13.06 -12.25 27.08
CA VAL A 590 13.86 -11.38 26.22
C VAL A 590 14.33 -12.17 25.00
N LEU A 591 13.97 -11.72 23.81
CA LEU A 591 14.40 -12.29 22.53
C LEU A 591 15.23 -11.29 21.74
N THR A 592 16.09 -11.79 20.85
CA THR A 592 16.86 -10.94 19.94
C THR A 592 16.57 -11.32 18.51
N TYR A 593 16.05 -10.36 17.75
CA TYR A 593 15.80 -10.48 16.32
C TYR A 593 16.97 -9.83 15.55
N GLN A 594 17.39 -10.48 14.48
CA GLN A 594 18.39 -9.94 13.55
C GLN A 594 17.80 -9.86 12.16
N TRP A 595 17.74 -8.66 11.62
CA TRP A 595 17.17 -8.35 10.30
C TRP A 595 18.29 -7.90 9.36
N ASN A 596 18.52 -8.67 8.31
CA ASN A 596 19.40 -8.28 7.21
C ASN A 596 18.66 -7.35 6.27
N ILE A 597 19.34 -6.31 5.81
CA ILE A 597 18.80 -5.34 4.85
C ILE A 597 19.50 -5.54 3.49
N PRO A 598 19.02 -6.44 2.63
CA PRO A 598 19.53 -6.58 1.26
C PRO A 598 19.12 -5.39 0.39
N GLU A 599 19.70 -5.31 -0.82
CA GLU A 599 19.38 -4.27 -1.81
C GLU A 599 17.88 -4.15 -2.09
N ARG A 600 17.18 -5.29 -2.15
CA ARG A 600 15.72 -5.35 -2.36
C ARG A 600 14.86 -4.81 -1.21
N SER A 601 15.43 -4.60 -0.03
CA SER A 601 14.76 -3.98 1.13
C SER A 601 14.78 -2.46 1.06
N GLY A 602 15.73 -1.92 0.30
CA GLY A 602 15.92 -0.49 0.12
C GLY A 602 15.15 0.08 -1.07
N PRO A 603 15.29 1.39 -1.30
CA PRO A 603 14.61 2.11 -2.37
C PRO A 603 14.90 1.56 -3.77
N GLY A 604 13.88 1.39 -4.59
CA GLY A 604 13.98 1.14 -6.02
C GLY A 604 14.42 2.40 -6.80
N PRO A 605 14.58 2.31 -8.13
CA PRO A 605 15.08 3.42 -8.95
C PRO A 605 14.23 4.70 -8.85
N ASN A 606 12.91 4.56 -8.72
CA ASN A 606 11.95 5.67 -8.71
C ASN A 606 11.53 6.12 -7.30
N ASP A 607 12.02 5.43 -6.26
CA ASP A 607 11.74 5.80 -4.87
C ASP A 607 12.56 7.02 -4.42
N SER A 608 12.12 7.63 -3.32
CA SER A 608 12.89 8.54 -2.49
C SER A 608 14.21 7.90 -2.01
N ALA A 609 15.08 8.66 -1.37
CA ALA A 609 16.32 8.12 -0.79
C ALA A 609 16.06 7.06 0.29
N CYS A 610 14.88 7.10 0.92
CA CYS A 610 14.42 6.13 1.90
C CYS A 610 13.01 5.66 1.57
N VAL A 611 12.70 4.41 1.91
CA VAL A 611 11.34 3.83 1.86
C VAL A 611 10.84 3.55 3.27
N SER A 612 9.54 3.63 3.41
CA SER A 612 8.84 3.37 4.67
C SER A 612 8.35 1.93 4.74
N TRP A 613 8.54 1.31 5.89
CA TRP A 613 8.04 0.00 6.26
C TRP A 613 7.38 0.08 7.64
N ILE A 614 6.83 -1.02 8.08
CA ILE A 614 6.19 -1.16 9.40
C ILE A 614 6.76 -2.37 10.14
N TYR A 615 6.79 -2.32 11.46
CA TYR A 615 6.97 -3.49 12.30
C TYR A 615 5.83 -3.59 13.32
N TYR A 616 5.44 -4.79 13.66
CA TYR A 616 4.32 -5.08 14.56
C TYR A 616 4.48 -6.45 15.21
N SER A 617 3.65 -6.75 16.22
CA SER A 617 3.57 -8.10 16.74
C SER A 617 2.73 -9.00 15.82
N ALA A 618 3.23 -10.19 15.52
CA ALA A 618 2.65 -11.12 14.54
C ALA A 618 2.27 -12.49 15.15
N VAL A 619 2.07 -12.57 16.47
CA VAL A 619 1.53 -13.77 17.15
C VAL A 619 0.07 -13.94 16.73
N ASP A 620 -0.72 -12.89 16.88
CA ASP A 620 -2.02 -12.71 16.26
C ASP A 620 -2.01 -11.32 15.59
N PRO A 621 -1.70 -11.24 14.27
CA PRO A 621 -1.43 -9.98 13.61
C PRO A 621 -2.56 -8.95 13.72
N ILE A 622 -3.80 -9.39 13.86
CA ILE A 622 -4.98 -8.53 13.95
C ILE A 622 -5.12 -8.03 15.38
N LYS A 623 -5.25 -8.93 16.35
CA LYS A 623 -5.46 -8.55 17.74
C LYS A 623 -4.28 -7.80 18.34
N ASP A 624 -3.04 -8.19 18.01
CA ASP A 624 -1.82 -7.54 18.50
C ASP A 624 -1.72 -6.09 17.99
N MET A 625 -2.05 -5.87 16.72
CA MET A 625 -2.05 -4.53 16.11
C MET A 625 -3.13 -3.64 16.72
N TYR A 626 -4.38 -4.14 16.84
CA TYR A 626 -5.45 -3.39 17.49
C TYR A 626 -5.21 -3.20 18.99
N SER A 627 -4.42 -4.04 19.62
CA SER A 627 -3.94 -3.80 20.99
C SER A 627 -2.88 -2.69 21.08
N GLY A 628 -2.24 -2.28 19.96
CA GLY A 628 -1.33 -1.13 19.89
C GLY A 628 0.14 -1.46 19.57
N LEU A 629 0.49 -2.72 19.28
CA LEU A 629 1.87 -3.17 19.05
C LEU A 629 2.29 -2.97 17.58
N VAL A 630 2.56 -1.72 17.23
CA VAL A 630 2.92 -1.29 15.88
C VAL A 630 3.94 -0.15 15.94
N GLY A 631 4.84 -0.07 14.95
CA GLY A 631 5.81 1.01 14.83
C GLY A 631 6.41 1.16 13.43
N PRO A 632 6.97 2.34 13.11
CA PRO A 632 7.53 2.66 11.80
C PRO A 632 8.98 2.16 11.67
N LEU A 633 9.31 1.69 10.45
CA LEU A 633 10.67 1.32 10.05
C LEU A 633 10.99 2.03 8.74
N THR A 634 12.16 2.65 8.65
CA THR A 634 12.65 3.32 7.44
C THR A 634 13.95 2.67 6.98
N ILE A 635 14.01 2.31 5.69
CA ILE A 635 15.22 1.76 5.06
C ILE A 635 15.68 2.71 3.97
N CYS A 636 16.93 3.11 4.06
CA CYS A 636 17.56 4.10 3.20
C CYS A 636 18.62 3.51 2.27
N ARG A 637 18.92 4.21 1.19
CA ARG A 637 20.12 3.96 0.38
C ARG A 637 21.34 4.14 1.25
N LYS A 638 22.40 3.43 0.94
CA LYS A 638 23.67 3.51 1.66
C LYS A 638 24.23 4.94 1.65
N GLY A 639 24.64 5.44 2.82
CA GLY A 639 25.24 6.77 3.02
C GLY A 639 24.24 7.92 3.17
N ILE A 640 22.95 7.64 3.34
CA ILE A 640 21.91 8.65 3.57
C ILE A 640 21.76 8.96 5.06
N LEU A 641 21.92 7.97 5.93
CA LEU A 641 21.76 8.17 7.37
C LEU A 641 23.03 8.73 8.00
N GLU A 642 22.85 9.74 8.82
CA GLU A 642 23.93 10.27 9.66
C GLU A 642 24.30 9.30 10.79
N PRO A 643 25.48 9.43 11.40
CA PRO A 643 25.89 8.59 12.52
C PRO A 643 24.91 8.56 13.69
N TYR A 644 24.13 9.63 13.86
CA TYR A 644 23.13 9.77 14.93
C TYR A 644 21.71 9.36 14.50
N GLY A 645 21.55 8.86 13.28
CA GLY A 645 20.34 8.21 12.80
C GLY A 645 19.39 9.05 11.95
N GLY A 646 19.57 10.37 11.86
CA GLY A 646 18.78 11.25 10.98
C GLY A 646 19.15 11.10 9.50
N ARG A 647 18.28 11.52 8.59
CA ARG A 647 18.59 11.62 7.15
C ARG A 647 19.43 12.87 6.88
N SER A 648 20.49 12.74 6.09
CA SER A 648 21.35 13.86 5.67
C SER A 648 20.71 14.76 4.60
N ASP A 649 19.72 14.25 3.88
CA ASP A 649 19.02 14.94 2.79
C ASP A 649 17.71 15.61 3.21
N MET A 650 17.27 15.42 4.47
CA MET A 650 16.06 16.02 5.04
C MET A 650 16.37 16.75 6.35
N ASP A 651 15.64 17.83 6.59
CA ASP A 651 15.78 18.62 7.80
C ASP A 651 14.88 18.09 8.92
N ARG A 652 13.79 17.36 8.55
CA ARG A 652 12.82 16.81 9.49
C ARG A 652 12.13 15.56 8.93
N GLU A 653 11.71 14.67 9.85
CA GLU A 653 11.03 13.42 9.54
C GLU A 653 9.82 13.25 10.46
N PHE A 654 8.67 12.86 9.89
CA PHE A 654 7.47 12.48 10.64
C PHE A 654 6.96 11.12 10.17
N ALA A 655 6.50 10.29 11.09
CA ALA A 655 5.86 9.01 10.80
C ALA A 655 4.42 9.02 11.33
N LEU A 656 3.46 8.79 10.44
CA LEU A 656 2.05 8.83 10.77
C LEU A 656 1.35 7.53 10.32
N LEU A 657 0.68 6.88 11.25
CA LEU A 657 -0.21 5.75 11.01
C LEU A 657 -1.66 6.23 11.02
N PHE A 658 -2.36 6.01 9.93
CA PHE A 658 -3.79 6.17 9.80
C PHE A 658 -4.43 4.79 9.95
N LEU A 659 -5.25 4.64 10.98
CA LEU A 659 -5.85 3.35 11.33
C LEU A 659 -7.13 3.57 12.14
N ILE A 660 -8.16 2.84 11.76
CA ILE A 660 -9.36 2.68 12.60
C ILE A 660 -9.04 1.59 13.61
N PHE A 661 -8.64 1.97 14.83
CA PHE A 661 -8.41 1.02 15.90
C PHE A 661 -9.74 0.40 16.35
N ASP A 662 -10.00 -0.82 15.90
CA ASP A 662 -11.18 -1.58 16.33
C ASP A 662 -10.91 -2.26 17.68
N GLU A 663 -11.29 -1.56 18.75
CA GLU A 663 -11.12 -2.06 20.13
C GLU A 663 -11.98 -3.31 20.42
N ASN A 664 -12.97 -3.61 19.58
CA ASN A 664 -13.72 -4.87 19.69
C ASN A 664 -12.84 -6.09 19.38
N GLN A 665 -11.79 -5.90 18.62
CA GLN A 665 -10.82 -6.93 18.26
C GLN A 665 -9.53 -6.86 19.08
N SER A 666 -9.44 -5.96 20.06
CA SER A 666 -8.30 -5.89 20.98
C SER A 666 -8.33 -7.05 21.99
N TRP A 667 -7.16 -7.53 22.38
CA TRP A 667 -7.01 -8.50 23.48
C TRP A 667 -7.58 -8.00 24.81
N TYR A 668 -7.72 -6.70 24.96
CA TYR A 668 -8.10 -6.05 26.22
C TYR A 668 -9.59 -5.65 26.28
N LEU A 669 -10.42 -6.05 25.30
CA LEU A 669 -11.84 -5.67 25.25
C LEU A 669 -12.56 -6.00 26.57
N GLU A 670 -12.43 -7.24 27.07
CA GLU A 670 -13.11 -7.68 28.29
C GLU A 670 -12.66 -6.87 29.53
N GLU A 671 -11.35 -6.57 29.62
CA GLU A 671 -10.81 -5.74 30.69
C GLU A 671 -11.30 -4.28 30.58
N ASN A 672 -11.38 -3.75 29.36
CA ASN A 672 -11.88 -2.40 29.11
C ASN A 672 -13.36 -2.28 29.44
N VAL A 673 -14.18 -3.28 29.07
CA VAL A 673 -15.59 -3.35 29.48
C VAL A 673 -15.74 -3.41 30.99
N ALA A 674 -14.91 -4.20 31.67
CA ALA A 674 -14.94 -4.30 33.13
C ALA A 674 -14.51 -3.02 33.85
N THR A 675 -13.57 -2.25 33.25
CA THR A 675 -12.98 -1.06 33.87
C THR A 675 -13.76 0.21 33.55
N HIS A 676 -14.18 0.37 32.28
CA HIS A 676 -14.78 1.62 31.74
C HIS A 676 -16.26 1.49 31.43
N GLY A 677 -16.80 0.26 31.32
CA GLY A 677 -18.23 0.04 31.08
C GLY A 677 -19.09 0.55 32.25
N ALA A 678 -20.09 1.37 31.94
CA ALA A 678 -20.90 2.02 32.93
C ALA A 678 -21.66 1.04 33.85
N GLN A 679 -21.42 1.16 35.14
CA GLN A 679 -22.19 0.69 36.31
C GLN A 679 -22.49 -0.83 36.49
N GLU A 680 -22.61 -1.64 35.43
CA GLU A 680 -22.81 -3.11 35.54
C GLU A 680 -22.22 -3.82 34.30
N PRO A 681 -20.99 -4.37 34.34
CA PRO A 681 -20.35 -5.04 33.18
C PRO A 681 -21.17 -6.18 32.55
N GLY A 682 -22.06 -6.81 33.29
CA GLY A 682 -22.94 -7.91 32.79
C GLY A 682 -24.15 -7.47 31.98
N ARG A 683 -24.36 -6.16 31.80
CA ARG A 683 -25.46 -5.59 31.01
C ARG A 683 -25.03 -4.99 29.68
N VAL A 684 -23.72 -4.88 29.39
CA VAL A 684 -23.23 -4.38 28.12
C VAL A 684 -23.50 -5.44 27.05
N ASN A 685 -24.27 -5.08 26.05
CA ASN A 685 -24.50 -5.97 24.90
C ASN A 685 -23.39 -5.78 23.88
N LEU A 686 -22.39 -6.66 23.91
CA LEU A 686 -21.23 -6.65 23.02
C LEU A 686 -21.57 -6.82 21.52
N TRP A 687 -22.80 -7.20 21.19
CA TRP A 687 -23.30 -7.40 19.84
C TRP A 687 -24.21 -6.26 19.36
N ASN A 688 -24.36 -5.20 20.16
CA ASN A 688 -25.12 -4.02 19.78
C ASN A 688 -24.33 -3.23 18.76
N GLU A 689 -24.93 -2.88 17.62
CA GLU A 689 -24.27 -2.14 16.53
C GLU A 689 -23.70 -0.79 17.01
N THR A 690 -24.42 -0.07 17.87
CA THR A 690 -23.94 1.19 18.44
C THR A 690 -22.72 0.98 19.34
N PHE A 691 -22.69 -0.09 20.15
CA PHE A 691 -21.53 -0.44 20.96
C PHE A 691 -20.32 -0.81 20.09
N LEU A 692 -20.54 -1.65 19.08
CA LEU A 692 -19.47 -2.04 18.16
C LEU A 692 -18.88 -0.83 17.43
N GLU A 693 -19.74 0.09 16.97
CA GLU A 693 -19.30 1.31 16.30
C GLU A 693 -18.55 2.26 17.23
N SER A 694 -19.02 2.42 18.47
CA SER A 694 -18.40 3.31 19.47
C SER A 694 -16.95 2.94 19.83
N ASN A 695 -16.54 1.71 19.57
CA ASN A 695 -15.22 1.18 19.86
C ASN A 695 -14.27 1.22 18.63
N LYS A 696 -14.66 1.87 17.55
CA LYS A 696 -13.84 2.08 16.35
C LYS A 696 -13.20 3.46 16.38
N MET A 697 -11.96 3.54 16.80
CA MET A 697 -11.22 4.79 16.99
C MET A 697 -10.49 5.21 15.71
N HIS A 698 -11.04 6.16 14.96
CA HIS A 698 -10.51 6.68 13.69
C HIS A 698 -9.32 7.60 13.94
N ALA A 699 -8.13 7.05 14.15
CA ALA A 699 -7.01 7.74 14.77
C ALA A 699 -5.83 7.99 13.84
N ILE A 700 -5.13 9.10 14.09
CA ILE A 700 -3.78 9.36 13.58
C ILE A 700 -2.80 9.12 14.73
N ASN A 701 -1.93 8.11 14.60
CA ASN A 701 -1.01 7.70 15.67
C ASN A 701 -1.69 7.47 17.03
N GLY A 702 -2.93 6.93 17.02
CA GLY A 702 -3.72 6.67 18.22
C GLY A 702 -4.30 7.92 18.89
N LYS A 703 -4.48 9.01 18.16
CA LYS A 703 -5.11 10.25 18.64
C LYS A 703 -6.23 10.71 17.72
N LEU A 704 -7.28 11.28 18.32
CA LEU A 704 -8.46 11.82 17.65
C LEU A 704 -8.54 13.34 17.84
N TYR A 705 -9.27 14.04 16.98
CA TYR A 705 -9.66 15.46 17.15
C TYR A 705 -8.49 16.36 17.55
N SER A 706 -7.42 16.34 16.74
CA SER A 706 -6.23 17.19 16.91
C SER A 706 -5.47 17.03 18.24
N ASN A 707 -5.62 15.91 18.93
CA ASN A 707 -4.86 15.60 20.14
C ASN A 707 -3.42 15.10 19.86
N LEU A 708 -3.03 14.89 18.60
CA LEU A 708 -1.66 14.54 18.26
C LEU A 708 -0.79 15.80 18.30
N ARG A 709 0.31 15.75 19.04
CA ARG A 709 1.27 16.85 19.22
C ARG A 709 2.57 16.58 18.49
N GLY A 710 3.46 17.60 18.40
CA GLY A 710 4.84 17.46 17.92
C GLY A 710 5.02 17.63 16.41
N LEU A 711 3.98 17.89 15.64
CA LEU A 711 4.05 18.16 14.18
C LEU A 711 4.41 19.64 13.94
N THR A 712 5.67 20.00 14.23
CA THR A 712 6.16 21.38 14.07
C THR A 712 7.41 21.41 13.21
N MET A 713 7.41 22.29 12.22
CA MET A 713 8.52 22.52 11.30
C MET A 713 8.74 24.00 11.07
N TYR A 714 9.86 24.36 10.42
CA TYR A 714 10.16 25.73 10.07
C TYR A 714 10.05 25.97 8.58
N GLN A 715 9.67 27.20 8.22
CA GLN A 715 9.58 27.61 6.83
C GLN A 715 10.93 27.38 6.11
N GLY A 716 10.89 26.69 4.97
CA GLY A 716 12.03 26.30 4.15
C GLY A 716 12.65 24.95 4.50
N GLU A 717 12.24 24.28 5.59
CA GLU A 717 12.69 22.92 5.90
C GLU A 717 12.19 21.92 4.85
N ARG A 718 13.05 20.96 4.53
CA ARG A 718 12.71 19.77 3.74
C ARG A 718 12.23 18.70 4.71
N VAL A 719 10.99 18.30 4.55
CA VAL A 719 10.31 17.40 5.49
C VAL A 719 9.93 16.12 4.78
N ALA A 720 10.31 14.98 5.34
CA ALA A 720 9.86 13.67 4.90
C ALA A 720 8.71 13.21 5.81
N TRP A 721 7.59 12.81 5.19
CA TRP A 721 6.45 12.21 5.85
C TRP A 721 6.36 10.75 5.47
N TYR A 722 6.47 9.87 6.46
CA TYR A 722 6.26 8.43 6.32
C TYR A 722 4.81 8.12 6.66
N MET A 723 4.01 7.88 5.63
CA MET A 723 2.56 7.68 5.74
C MET A 723 2.26 6.20 5.72
N LEU A 724 1.63 5.69 6.76
CA LEU A 724 1.37 4.28 7.01
C LEU A 724 -0.13 4.03 7.12
N ALA A 725 -0.62 2.96 6.51
CA ALA A 725 -1.98 2.47 6.71
C ALA A 725 -2.02 0.95 6.86
N MET A 726 -2.82 0.51 7.78
CA MET A 726 -3.12 -0.89 8.09
C MET A 726 -4.61 -1.01 8.36
N GLY A 727 -5.12 -2.19 8.64
CA GLY A 727 -6.49 -2.40 9.11
C GLY A 727 -7.36 -3.27 8.22
N GLN A 728 -8.64 -2.91 8.13
CA GLN A 728 -9.69 -3.65 7.43
C GLN A 728 -9.98 -3.06 6.03
N ASP A 729 -11.02 -3.58 5.38
CA ASP A 729 -11.50 -3.13 4.06
C ASP A 729 -12.02 -1.69 4.05
N ILE A 730 -12.45 -1.16 5.19
CA ILE A 730 -12.91 0.24 5.35
C ILE A 730 -11.77 1.22 5.67
N ASP A 731 -10.54 0.75 5.95
CA ASP A 731 -9.38 1.60 6.22
C ASP A 731 -8.80 2.21 4.92
N LEU A 732 -9.66 2.84 4.14
CA LEU A 732 -9.33 3.71 3.03
C LEU A 732 -9.15 5.14 3.56
N HIS A 733 -7.99 5.73 3.37
CA HIS A 733 -7.71 7.10 3.83
C HIS A 733 -7.18 7.95 2.70
N THR A 734 -7.72 9.17 2.56
CA THR A 734 -7.23 10.18 1.63
C THR A 734 -6.79 11.40 2.45
N ILE A 735 -5.48 11.54 2.64
CA ILE A 735 -4.91 12.48 3.60
C ILE A 735 -4.61 13.80 2.92
N HIS A 736 -5.32 14.84 3.32
CA HIS A 736 -5.20 16.19 2.80
C HIS A 736 -4.36 17.07 3.74
N PHE A 737 -3.36 17.73 3.17
CA PHE A 737 -2.54 18.74 3.84
C PHE A 737 -3.04 20.13 3.45
N HIS A 738 -3.67 20.84 4.38
CA HIS A 738 -4.10 22.22 4.12
C HIS A 738 -2.91 23.14 3.89
N ALA A 739 -3.03 24.03 2.89
CA ALA A 739 -2.09 25.09 2.54
C ALA A 739 -0.67 24.65 2.13
N GLU A 740 -0.36 23.37 2.12
CA GLU A 740 0.91 22.83 1.68
C GLU A 740 0.75 21.85 0.52
N SER A 741 1.80 21.64 -0.25
CA SER A 741 1.87 20.62 -1.26
C SER A 741 3.19 19.86 -1.15
N PHE A 742 3.17 18.61 -1.52
CA PHE A 742 4.33 17.74 -1.45
C PHE A 742 4.65 17.10 -2.81
N LEU A 743 5.85 16.59 -2.92
CA LEU A 743 6.27 15.74 -4.02
C LEU A 743 5.88 14.31 -3.70
N TYR A 744 5.02 13.76 -4.54
CA TYR A 744 4.62 12.36 -4.46
C TYR A 744 5.23 11.57 -5.62
N ARG A 745 5.75 10.37 -5.29
CA ARG A 745 6.37 9.47 -6.25
C ARG A 745 5.50 8.24 -6.38
N ASN A 746 4.87 8.09 -7.54
CA ASN A 746 4.10 6.91 -7.90
C ASN A 746 4.33 6.62 -9.39
N GLY A 747 5.45 5.95 -9.69
CA GLY A 747 5.99 5.79 -11.04
C GLY A 747 6.71 7.05 -11.53
N GLU A 748 6.04 8.18 -11.57
CA GLU A 748 6.60 9.52 -11.81
C GLU A 748 6.46 10.40 -10.57
N SER A 749 7.31 11.44 -10.52
CA SER A 749 7.20 12.47 -9.48
C SER A 749 6.21 13.55 -9.90
N TYR A 750 5.22 13.83 -9.08
CA TYR A 750 4.25 14.90 -9.29
C TYR A 750 3.91 15.62 -7.99
N ARG A 751 3.33 16.80 -8.08
CA ARG A 751 2.87 17.55 -6.92
C ARG A 751 1.44 17.16 -6.59
N ALA A 752 1.21 16.95 -5.29
CA ALA A 752 -0.09 16.69 -4.72
C ALA A 752 -0.22 17.38 -3.36
N ASP A 753 -1.43 17.52 -2.87
CA ASP A 753 -1.78 17.92 -1.52
C ASP A 753 -2.61 16.84 -0.79
N VAL A 754 -2.95 15.77 -1.53
CA VAL A 754 -3.64 14.58 -1.02
C VAL A 754 -2.82 13.33 -1.32
N VAL A 755 -2.73 12.42 -0.36
CA VAL A 755 -2.15 11.08 -0.53
C VAL A 755 -3.16 10.01 -0.16
N ASP A 756 -3.30 9.02 -1.04
CA ASP A 756 -4.22 7.90 -0.86
C ASP A 756 -3.49 6.76 -0.12
N LEU A 757 -4.11 6.25 0.93
CA LEU A 757 -3.58 5.18 1.77
C LEU A 757 -4.61 4.06 1.92
N PHE A 758 -4.13 2.81 1.83
CA PHE A 758 -4.96 1.60 1.94
C PHE A 758 -4.28 0.58 2.85
N PRO A 759 -4.96 -0.42 3.38
CA PRO A 759 -4.35 -1.44 4.22
C PRO A 759 -3.10 -2.07 3.59
N GLY A 760 -1.95 -1.93 4.26
CA GLY A 760 -0.64 -2.37 3.77
C GLY A 760 0.10 -1.38 2.88
N THR A 761 -0.40 -0.15 2.74
CA THR A 761 0.28 0.93 2.00
C THR A 761 1.23 1.69 2.92
N PHE A 762 2.47 1.84 2.47
CA PHE A 762 3.51 2.62 3.14
C PHE A 762 4.13 3.58 2.12
N GLU A 763 3.81 4.87 2.26
CA GLU A 763 4.20 5.90 1.31
C GLU A 763 5.17 6.90 1.93
N VAL A 764 6.01 7.50 1.09
CA VAL A 764 6.89 8.59 1.48
C VAL A 764 6.56 9.81 0.62
N VAL A 765 6.14 10.89 1.27
CA VAL A 765 5.93 12.17 0.60
C VAL A 765 6.92 13.19 1.13
N GLU A 766 7.46 14.02 0.22
CA GLU A 766 8.51 14.99 0.53
C GLU A 766 7.97 16.41 0.32
N MET A 767 8.05 17.20 1.37
CA MET A 767 7.51 18.56 1.41
C MET A 767 8.64 19.58 1.66
N VAL A 768 8.53 20.74 1.07
CA VAL A 768 9.26 21.93 1.53
C VAL A 768 8.24 22.83 2.22
N ALA A 769 8.32 22.95 3.53
CA ALA A 769 7.40 23.75 4.32
C ALA A 769 7.42 25.22 3.86
N SER A 770 6.29 25.73 3.37
CA SER A 770 6.25 27.01 2.65
C SER A 770 5.41 28.07 3.34
N ASN A 771 4.28 27.72 3.90
CA ASN A 771 3.28 28.65 4.44
C ASN A 771 3.32 28.69 5.97
N PRO A 772 3.85 29.75 6.61
CA PRO A 772 3.81 29.88 8.07
C PRO A 772 2.37 29.93 8.60
N GLY A 773 2.10 29.15 9.65
CA GLY A 773 0.79 29.03 10.28
C GLY A 773 0.57 27.67 10.90
N THR A 774 -0.58 27.50 11.53
CA THR A 774 -1.07 26.22 12.01
C THR A 774 -2.18 25.76 11.06
N TRP A 775 -1.98 24.59 10.48
CA TRP A 775 -2.79 24.07 9.39
C TRP A 775 -3.40 22.71 9.77
N LEU A 776 -4.54 22.40 9.19
CA LEU A 776 -5.22 21.13 9.37
C LEU A 776 -4.61 20.06 8.44
N MET A 777 -4.43 18.86 8.95
CA MET A 777 -4.23 17.62 8.22
C MET A 777 -5.34 16.66 8.63
N HIS A 778 -6.06 16.11 7.67
CA HIS A 778 -7.17 15.21 7.96
C HIS A 778 -7.39 14.17 6.87
N CYS A 779 -8.05 13.09 7.21
CA CYS A 779 -8.63 12.20 6.21
C CYS A 779 -9.81 12.90 5.54
N HIS A 780 -9.87 12.89 4.21
CA HIS A 780 -10.95 13.54 3.46
C HIS A 780 -12.16 12.62 3.20
N VAL A 781 -12.10 11.38 3.67
CA VAL A 781 -13.28 10.50 3.79
C VAL A 781 -14.19 11.08 4.86
N SER A 782 -15.44 11.40 4.49
CA SER A 782 -16.33 12.20 5.34
C SER A 782 -16.60 11.56 6.70
N ASP A 783 -16.84 10.26 6.74
CA ASP A 783 -17.12 9.54 7.98
C ASP A 783 -15.89 9.50 8.90
N HIS A 784 -14.68 9.37 8.34
CA HIS A 784 -13.43 9.34 9.10
C HIS A 784 -13.10 10.70 9.75
N VAL A 785 -13.26 11.80 9.02
CA VAL A 785 -13.01 13.13 9.60
C VAL A 785 -14.04 13.46 10.68
N HIS A 786 -15.31 13.10 10.49
CA HIS A 786 -16.34 13.27 11.50
C HIS A 786 -16.06 12.45 12.77
N ALA A 787 -15.47 11.27 12.62
CA ALA A 787 -15.06 10.40 13.73
C ALA A 787 -13.72 10.83 14.38
N GLY A 788 -13.08 11.91 13.90
CA GLY A 788 -11.91 12.53 14.52
C GLY A 788 -10.56 12.23 13.90
N MET A 789 -10.50 11.68 12.66
CA MET A 789 -9.23 11.43 11.95
C MET A 789 -8.67 12.74 11.37
N GLU A 790 -8.28 13.63 12.28
CA GLU A 790 -7.73 14.95 11.98
C GLU A 790 -6.65 15.36 13.00
N THR A 791 -5.70 16.19 12.57
CA THR A 791 -4.65 16.73 13.43
C THR A 791 -4.14 18.07 12.90
N LEU A 792 -3.42 18.82 13.74
CA LEU A 792 -2.81 20.08 13.38
C LEU A 792 -1.30 19.93 13.19
N PHE A 793 -0.76 20.58 12.15
CA PHE A 793 0.67 20.78 11.98
C PHE A 793 1.00 22.28 11.91
N THR A 794 2.17 22.66 12.38
CA THR A 794 2.58 24.06 12.48
C THR A 794 3.85 24.32 11.69
N VAL A 795 3.81 25.32 10.82
CA VAL A 795 4.97 25.87 10.13
C VAL A 795 5.33 27.20 10.78
N LEU A 796 6.48 27.26 11.46
CA LEU A 796 6.99 28.46 12.10
C LEU A 796 7.77 29.31 11.09
N SER A 797 7.60 30.63 11.13
CA SER A 797 8.40 31.53 10.30
C SER A 797 9.86 31.57 10.73
N GLN A 798 10.79 31.78 9.80
CA GLN A 798 12.23 31.95 10.14
C GLN A 798 12.49 33.10 11.10
N ARG A 799 11.66 34.17 11.06
CA ARG A 799 11.75 35.30 11.96
C ARG A 799 11.39 34.93 13.40
N GLU A 800 10.39 34.09 13.59
CA GLU A 800 9.98 33.58 14.91
C GLU A 800 11.07 32.69 15.52
N HIS A 801 11.71 31.86 14.69
CA HIS A 801 12.83 31.02 15.12
C HIS A 801 13.98 31.85 15.69
N VAL A 802 14.39 32.91 14.99
CA VAL A 802 15.44 33.82 15.46
C VAL A 802 14.97 34.60 16.70
N SER A 803 13.73 35.07 16.74
CA SER A 803 13.21 35.82 17.91
C SER A 803 13.04 34.93 19.13
N THR A 804 12.57 33.66 18.94
CA THR A 804 12.41 32.71 20.04
C THR A 804 13.76 32.29 20.63
N ILE A 805 14.76 31.99 19.80
CA ILE A 805 16.12 31.70 20.29
C ILE A 805 16.72 32.94 20.98
N THR A 806 16.55 34.14 20.43
CA THR A 806 17.04 35.36 21.04
C THR A 806 16.29 35.70 22.32
N THR A 807 15.00 35.41 22.41
CA THR A 807 14.19 35.61 23.62
C THR A 807 14.53 34.57 24.68
N ILE A 808 14.69 33.27 24.29
CA ILE A 808 15.11 32.20 25.19
C ILE A 808 16.53 32.48 25.71
N THR A 809 17.46 32.87 24.85
CA THR A 809 18.83 33.26 25.28
C THR A 809 18.83 34.51 26.13
N LYS A 810 17.96 35.50 25.85
CA LYS A 810 17.78 36.67 26.73
C LYS A 810 17.08 36.33 28.03
N GLU A 811 16.10 35.46 28.03
CA GLU A 811 15.43 35.00 29.28
C GLU A 811 16.31 34.05 30.08
N ILE A 812 17.03 33.15 29.45
CA ILE A 812 18.04 32.32 30.12
C ILE A 812 19.17 33.22 30.67
N GLY A 813 19.62 34.23 29.91
CA GLY A 813 20.56 35.22 30.37
C GLY A 813 20.02 36.10 31.53
N LYS A 814 18.74 36.42 31.54
CA LYS A 814 18.10 37.18 32.63
C LYS A 814 17.68 36.28 33.80
N ALA A 815 17.21 35.07 33.55
CA ALA A 815 16.83 34.13 34.61
C ALA A 815 18.04 33.58 35.35
N SER A 816 19.20 33.47 34.70
CA SER A 816 20.46 33.06 35.38
C SER A 816 21.06 34.16 36.24
N ILE A 817 20.64 35.43 36.08
CA ILE A 817 21.19 36.57 36.83
C ILE A 817 20.34 36.94 38.05
N LEU A 818 19.10 36.57 38.17
CA LEU A 818 18.22 37.06 39.25
C LEU A 818 17.20 36.06 39.78
N ARG A 819 17.58 34.90 40.30
CA ARG A 819 16.93 34.27 41.47
C ARG A 819 17.45 32.85 41.73
N ASN A 820 17.98 32.66 42.91
CA ASN A 820 18.18 31.38 43.61
C ASN A 820 19.17 30.37 42.96
N ILE A 821 20.43 30.81 42.75
CA ILE A 821 21.51 29.87 42.92
C ILE A 821 21.89 29.93 44.43
N GLY A 822 21.23 29.07 45.17
CA GLY A 822 21.68 28.69 46.48
C GLY A 822 23.13 28.18 46.41
N GLU A 823 23.91 28.30 47.47
CA GLU A 823 25.29 27.86 47.55
C GLU A 823 25.44 26.39 47.11
N GLY A 824 25.66 26.17 45.79
CA GLY A 824 25.87 24.83 45.20
C GLY A 824 27.27 24.71 44.61
N ASN A 825 27.86 23.53 44.71
CA ASN A 825 29.08 23.12 44.03
C ASN A 825 28.75 22.27 42.79
N VAL A 826 29.41 22.52 41.69
CA VAL A 826 29.28 21.74 40.44
C VAL A 826 30.56 20.91 40.25
N ARG A 827 30.43 19.66 39.87
CA ARG A 827 31.57 18.77 39.61
C ARG A 827 32.07 18.95 38.17
N VAL A 828 33.28 19.51 38.00
CA VAL A 828 33.92 19.69 36.70
C VAL A 828 35.23 18.96 36.69
N LEU A 829 35.47 18.03 35.75
CA LEU A 829 36.68 17.20 35.65
C LEU A 829 37.06 16.50 36.95
N GLY A 830 36.07 16.04 37.72
CA GLY A 830 36.28 15.31 38.97
C GLY A 830 36.46 16.20 40.23
N MET A 831 36.56 17.52 40.08
CA MET A 831 36.69 18.48 41.21
C MET A 831 35.37 19.22 41.47
N TRP A 832 35.07 19.49 42.73
CA TRP A 832 33.92 20.31 43.12
C TRP A 832 34.30 21.78 43.13
N ILE A 833 33.62 22.61 42.29
CA ILE A 833 33.87 24.04 42.15
C ILE A 833 32.61 24.81 42.53
N PRO A 834 32.71 25.84 43.41
CA PRO A 834 31.58 26.72 43.71
C PRO A 834 31.07 27.42 42.47
N VAL A 835 29.74 27.45 42.28
CA VAL A 835 29.09 28.08 41.10
C VAL A 835 29.57 29.54 40.88
N LYS A 836 29.83 30.29 41.95
CA LYS A 836 30.36 31.65 41.86
C LYS A 836 31.74 31.79 41.19
N ASN A 837 32.49 30.67 41.10
CA ASN A 837 33.84 30.66 40.48
C ASN A 837 33.82 30.13 39.04
N MET A 838 32.64 29.79 38.50
CA MET A 838 32.49 29.25 37.13
C MET A 838 32.84 30.26 36.05
N GLU A 839 32.54 31.56 36.27
CA GLU A 839 32.90 32.63 35.33
C GLU A 839 34.39 32.77 35.20
N ILE A 840 35.12 32.64 36.30
CA ILE A 840 36.60 32.71 36.30
C ILE A 840 37.17 31.50 35.57
N LEU A 841 36.61 30.32 35.81
CA LEU A 841 37.03 29.08 35.10
C LEU A 841 36.77 29.17 33.59
N ALA A 842 35.58 29.65 33.20
CA ALA A 842 35.22 29.84 31.80
C ALA A 842 36.16 30.87 31.14
N SER A 843 36.46 31.97 31.79
CA SER A 843 37.37 32.99 31.29
C SER A 843 38.79 32.46 31.11
N LEU A 844 39.28 31.66 32.06
CA LEU A 844 40.59 31.01 31.97
C LEU A 844 40.67 29.98 30.82
N LEU A 845 39.61 29.22 30.60
CA LEU A 845 39.55 28.25 29.49
C LEU A 845 39.53 28.95 28.12
N ILE A 846 38.82 30.06 28.01
CA ILE A 846 38.80 30.87 26.78
C ILE A 846 40.19 31.50 26.54
N ALA A 847 40.84 32.07 27.58
CA ALA A 847 42.17 32.62 27.48
C ALA A 847 43.20 31.55 27.04
N MET A 848 43.18 30.36 27.64
CA MET A 848 44.03 29.24 27.22
C MET A 848 43.79 28.83 25.77
N SER A 849 42.55 28.77 25.33
CA SER A 849 42.18 28.44 23.96
C SER A 849 42.72 29.43 22.96
N ILE A 850 42.67 30.72 23.29
CA ILE A 850 43.25 31.81 22.48
C ILE A 850 44.79 31.67 22.41
N ILE A 851 45.43 31.40 23.55
CA ILE A 851 46.90 31.20 23.58
C ILE A 851 47.32 29.99 22.70
N LEU A 852 46.62 28.91 22.81
CA LEU A 852 46.88 27.70 22.00
C LEU A 852 46.69 28.00 20.51
N LEU A 853 45.70 28.76 20.13
CA LEU A 853 45.47 29.17 18.75
C LEU A 853 46.60 30.06 18.24
N LEU A 854 47.09 31.01 19.03
CA LEU A 854 48.21 31.86 18.67
C LEU A 854 49.53 31.08 18.52
N ILE A 855 49.76 30.07 19.39
CA ILE A 855 50.89 29.16 19.29
C ILE A 855 50.83 28.33 17.97
N ALA A 856 49.64 27.81 17.67
CA ALA A 856 49.41 27.05 16.43
C ALA A 856 49.68 27.90 15.17
N LEU A 857 49.20 29.13 15.17
CA LEU A 857 49.47 30.09 14.08
C LEU A 857 50.95 30.43 13.95
N ALA A 858 51.67 30.67 15.09
CA ALA A 858 53.12 30.91 15.08
C ALA A 858 53.89 29.70 14.54
N LEU A 859 53.57 28.49 14.98
CA LEU A 859 54.15 27.23 14.48
C LEU A 859 53.89 27.05 12.96
N GLY A 860 52.66 27.31 12.54
CA GLY A 860 52.28 27.32 11.12
C GLY A 860 53.10 28.31 10.30
N GLY A 861 53.32 29.51 10.82
CA GLY A 861 54.17 30.55 10.22
C GLY A 861 55.63 30.10 10.10
N VAL A 862 56.21 29.46 11.11
CA VAL A 862 57.57 28.90 11.08
C VAL A 862 57.69 27.79 10.04
N ILE A 863 56.75 26.89 10.01
CA ILE A 863 56.71 25.77 9.02
C ILE A 863 56.61 26.34 7.61
N TRP A 864 55.73 27.34 7.40
CA TRP A 864 55.60 28.00 6.08
C TRP A 864 56.90 28.73 5.67
N CYS A 865 57.54 29.43 6.59
CA CYS A 865 58.84 30.08 6.34
C CYS A 865 59.92 29.06 5.99
N GLN A 866 60.03 27.95 6.71
CA GLN A 866 60.96 26.84 6.41
C GLN A 866 60.65 26.20 5.04
N HIS A 867 59.39 26.03 4.72
CA HIS A 867 59.00 25.51 3.41
C HIS A 867 59.35 26.44 2.26
N ARG A 868 59.12 27.74 2.46
CA ARG A 868 59.53 28.80 1.52
C ARG A 868 61.08 28.86 1.32
N GLN A 869 61.83 28.74 2.40
CA GLN A 869 63.32 28.67 2.30
C GLN A 869 63.81 27.43 1.59
N ARG A 870 63.16 26.23 1.81
CA ARG A 870 63.47 25.02 1.09
C ARG A 870 63.15 25.11 -0.42
N LYS A 871 62.04 25.79 -0.76
CA LYS A 871 61.69 26.06 -2.17
C LYS A 871 62.65 27.01 -2.84
N LEU A 872 63.13 28.05 -2.16
CA LEU A 872 64.16 28.98 -2.65
C LEU A 872 65.53 28.29 -2.82
N ARG A 873 65.95 27.39 -1.94
CA ARG A 873 67.16 26.58 -2.08
C ARG A 873 67.06 25.57 -3.24
N ARG A 874 65.92 25.01 -3.51
CA ARG A 874 65.68 24.15 -4.68
C ARG A 874 65.79 24.93 -5.99
N ASN A 875 65.21 26.12 -6.07
CA ASN A 875 65.31 26.97 -7.26
C ASN A 875 66.76 27.47 -7.53
N ARG A 876 67.56 27.80 -6.46
CA ARG A 876 68.98 28.13 -6.62
C ARG A 876 69.82 26.94 -7.14
N ARG A 877 69.56 25.71 -6.74
CA ARG A 877 70.20 24.50 -7.24
C ARG A 877 69.85 24.24 -8.72
N SER A 878 68.66 24.45 -9.16
CA SER A 878 68.21 24.25 -10.55
C SER A 878 68.93 25.30 -11.48
N ILE A 879 69.08 26.56 -11.03
CA ILE A 879 69.73 27.62 -11.77
C ILE A 879 71.24 27.32 -11.88
N LEU A 880 71.92 26.72 -10.87
CA LEU A 880 73.31 26.29 -10.93
C LEU A 880 73.52 25.08 -11.84
N ASP A 881 72.59 24.13 -11.88
CA ASP A 881 72.67 22.97 -12.78
C ASP A 881 72.40 23.35 -14.23
N ASP A 882 71.55 24.34 -14.52
CA ASP A 882 71.40 24.86 -15.90
C ASP A 882 72.58 25.70 -16.35
N SER A 883 73.32 26.39 -15.44
CA SER A 883 74.50 27.11 -15.74
C SER A 883 75.71 26.18 -16.04
N PHE A 884 75.83 25.01 -15.39
CA PHE A 884 76.78 23.98 -15.64
C PHE A 884 76.60 23.26 -17.00
N LYS A 885 75.29 23.03 -17.37
CA LYS A 885 74.93 22.46 -18.68
C LYS A 885 75.20 23.38 -19.84
N LEU A 886 75.17 24.72 -19.68
CA LEU A 886 75.50 25.68 -20.72
C LEU A 886 77.04 25.87 -20.92
N LEU A 887 77.86 25.53 -19.93
CA LEU A 887 79.32 25.56 -20.03
C LEU A 887 79.91 24.27 -20.65
N SER A 888 79.21 23.15 -20.62
CA SER A 888 79.62 21.86 -21.22
C SER A 888 79.20 21.69 -22.69
N LEU A 889 78.56 22.69 -23.30
CA LEU A 889 78.17 22.74 -24.71
C LEU A 889 79.06 23.73 -25.55
N LYS A 890 80.13 24.26 -24.95
CA LYS A 890 81.15 25.14 -25.65
C LYS A 890 82.59 24.63 -25.57
N GLN A 891 82.77 23.32 -25.58
CA GLN A 891 84.02 22.65 -25.95
C GLN A 891 83.76 21.59 -27.00
#